data_1c8f960ace70e25b114351f5726ffc3c
#
_entry.id   1c8f960ace70e25b114351f5726ffc3c
#
_cell.length_a   1.000
_cell.length_b   1.000
_cell.length_c   1.000
_cell.angle_alpha   90.00
_cell.angle_beta   90.00
_cell.angle_gamma   90.00
#
_symmetry.space_group_name_H-M   'P 1'
#
loop_
_entity.id
_entity.type
_entity.pdbx_description
1 polymer ?
#
loop_
_entity_poly.entity_id
_entity_poly.type
_entity_poly.pdbx_seq_one_letter_code
_entity_poly.pdbx_strand_id
1 'polypeptide(L)'
;MKSNKKRFVLVLAVLTMAIVLSFVFVACGNNTNKTGTEKAADYKVTIHPNNGQSDIVWDITKEIPTITKDGYHIAGYYLDAEMTISTSFESLKATGLTNNIDIYVKWEKDVCKHVAVTDAAVEPTCTEKGLTEGKHCSKCGKILTAQTEIDALGHKYGDLISKTEPTCSETGTEAHYKCSACNKVFKDDEHKTETTLDDLTIAINPAAHNFGEWIKNEGADTHTRVCSFNNEHTETENCIGGTATCTEKAVCEKCKAKYGKALGHDIEHHAEQPATCTEKGWAAYEMCKRNGCTYTTYEEIGALGHIGGTATCTEQAICERCNQKYGKALGHDYQNGVCTRCGGELASEGLAYSLNSDGNGYTVRGIGTCKDNDIYIPSVYNSKPVEMIDSYAFKNCTGLTSVTIPNSVIYIGYDTFRGCTGLTTVNWNATACKRAGAIDYPIFQECSNLATVNIGANVKIIPSYVFCYCAGLTNVTIPNSVTSIGENAFFGCTGLTSITIPDSVTSIGKYAFRNCSGLTSITIPNSVTSIDENAFDGCSSLTNIEIPDSVTSIGESAFHGCTGLTSITIPDSVTSIGNYAFQGCTGLTSVKIPDSVTSIGYRAFNGCTGLTSVIIGSGVTSIGDYAFYGCSGLTSVTIDNSVTSIGYRAFYECNLTKITGPAAIVSSISQLCNSKAVEEVVITNGMIFESNSFSACTGLTSITIGSGVTSIGDSAFIGCSGLTSITVADGNTKYHSKDNCLIETESKTLILGCKTSVIPTDGSVTSIGNYAFYGCSGLTSVTIGSGVMSIGNSAFIGCNGLTSITVADGNTKYHSKDNCLIETESKTLILGCKTSVIPTDGSVTSIGNYAFQGCTGLTSVKIGNGVTSIGNFAFNGCTGLTNITIPNSVTSIGYRAFEGCTSLTIITIPDGVTSIEESAFNGCTGLTNVTIGSGVTSIVNYAFYGCTGLTSIKFNGTIAQWNAISKGSYWKYNVPNACNVVCTDGTIPISNA
;
A
#
# COMPACT_ATOMS: atom_id res chain seq x y z
N MET A 1 -45.67 -10.68 -9.61
CA MET A 1 -45.47 -10.22 -11.00
C MET A 1 -45.93 -8.78 -11.28
N LYS A 2 -46.48 -8.02 -10.34
CA LYS A 2 -46.87 -6.62 -10.56
C LYS A 2 -45.88 -5.56 -10.02
N SER A 3 -44.89 -5.96 -9.21
CA SER A 3 -43.92 -5.05 -8.63
C SER A 3 -42.70 -4.77 -9.54
N ASN A 4 -42.32 -5.70 -10.40
CA ASN A 4 -41.13 -5.57 -11.26
C ASN A 4 -41.36 -4.75 -12.55
N LYS A 5 -42.64 -4.55 -12.94
CA LYS A 5 -42.93 -3.68 -14.09
C LYS A 5 -42.79 -2.18 -13.77
N LYS A 6 -43.01 -1.78 -12.52
CA LYS A 6 -42.85 -0.35 -12.13
C LYS A 6 -41.37 0.07 -11.99
N ARG A 7 -40.49 -0.84 -11.61
CA ARG A 7 -39.04 -0.55 -11.58
C ARG A 7 -38.40 -0.51 -12.96
N PHE A 8 -38.89 -1.32 -13.92
CA PHE A 8 -38.38 -1.33 -15.28
C PHE A 8 -38.80 -0.06 -16.07
N VAL A 9 -40.00 0.45 -15.81
CA VAL A 9 -40.49 1.70 -16.43
C VAL A 9 -39.74 2.91 -15.87
N LEU A 10 -39.37 2.91 -14.57
CA LEU A 10 -38.62 4.01 -13.95
C LEU A 10 -37.15 4.07 -14.44
N VAL A 11 -36.50 2.93 -14.66
CA VAL A 11 -35.14 2.87 -15.20
C VAL A 11 -35.09 3.23 -16.67
N LEU A 12 -36.13 2.89 -17.44
CA LEU A 12 -36.24 3.28 -18.86
C LEU A 12 -36.53 4.79 -19.00
N ALA A 13 -37.32 5.38 -18.10
CA ALA A 13 -37.60 6.82 -18.09
C ALA A 13 -36.35 7.65 -17.75
N VAL A 14 -35.49 7.17 -16.84
CA VAL A 14 -34.22 7.84 -16.48
C VAL A 14 -33.19 7.70 -17.60
N LEU A 15 -33.17 6.57 -18.32
CA LEU A 15 -32.28 6.40 -19.48
C LEU A 15 -32.76 7.23 -20.71
N THR A 16 -34.04 7.38 -20.90
CA THR A 16 -34.58 8.25 -22.00
C THR A 16 -34.38 9.72 -21.70
N MET A 17 -34.45 10.16 -20.45
CA MET A 17 -34.09 11.54 -20.08
C MET A 17 -32.59 11.85 -20.27
N ALA A 18 -31.70 10.90 -19.96
CA ALA A 18 -30.27 11.05 -20.24
C ALA A 18 -29.97 11.13 -21.76
N ILE A 19 -30.70 10.41 -22.58
CA ILE A 19 -30.54 10.43 -24.04
C ILE A 19 -31.12 11.71 -24.66
N VAL A 20 -32.25 12.23 -24.17
CA VAL A 20 -32.83 13.49 -24.66
C VAL A 20 -31.97 14.70 -24.24
N LEU A 21 -31.39 14.70 -23.04
CA LEU A 21 -30.41 15.71 -22.63
C LEU A 21 -29.11 15.64 -23.44
N SER A 22 -28.67 14.44 -23.87
CA SER A 22 -27.49 14.28 -24.74
C SER A 22 -27.72 14.78 -26.16
N PHE A 23 -28.96 14.72 -26.71
CA PHE A 23 -29.29 15.22 -28.05
C PHE A 23 -29.47 16.76 -28.08
N VAL A 24 -29.86 17.39 -26.98
CA VAL A 24 -29.90 18.87 -26.88
C VAL A 24 -28.47 19.45 -26.81
N PHE A 25 -27.48 18.75 -26.25
CA PHE A 25 -26.07 19.17 -26.22
C PHE A 25 -25.34 19.03 -27.57
N VAL A 26 -25.81 18.19 -28.51
CA VAL A 26 -25.15 17.95 -29.81
C VAL A 26 -25.67 18.92 -30.91
N ALA A 27 -26.81 19.60 -30.69
CA ALA A 27 -27.37 20.54 -31.68
C ALA A 27 -26.85 21.98 -31.58
N CYS A 28 -26.02 22.31 -30.56
CA CYS A 28 -25.42 23.66 -30.36
C CYS A 28 -23.89 23.70 -30.34
N GLY A 29 -23.27 22.88 -31.15
CA GLY A 29 -21.79 22.84 -31.28
C GLY A 29 -21.33 23.23 -32.69
N ASN A 30 -21.37 24.50 -33.02
CA ASN A 30 -20.40 25.15 -33.91
C ASN A 30 -20.73 26.65 -34.06
N ASN A 31 -20.08 27.48 -33.32
CA ASN A 31 -19.56 28.71 -33.94
C ASN A 31 -18.48 29.34 -33.05
N THR A 32 -17.38 29.60 -33.66
CA THR A 32 -16.14 30.16 -33.13
C THR A 32 -16.23 31.66 -32.86
N ASN A 33 -15.48 32.07 -31.82
CA ASN A 33 -14.98 33.42 -31.58
C ASN A 33 -15.98 34.54 -31.26
N LYS A 34 -16.01 34.88 -29.96
CA LYS A 34 -15.83 36.32 -29.60
C LYS A 34 -15.59 36.48 -28.08
N THR A 35 -14.50 37.09 -27.75
CA THR A 35 -14.20 37.70 -26.44
C THR A 35 -15.23 38.76 -26.11
N GLY A 36 -15.94 38.61 -24.99
CA GLY A 36 -16.85 39.62 -24.45
C GLY A 36 -17.44 39.10 -23.15
N THR A 37 -17.25 39.85 -22.09
CA THR A 37 -17.90 39.63 -20.80
C THR A 37 -19.41 39.77 -20.95
N GLU A 38 -20.11 38.67 -21.19
CA GLU A 38 -21.58 38.65 -21.13
C GLU A 38 -22.03 38.30 -19.69
N LYS A 39 -22.91 39.16 -19.12
CA LYS A 39 -23.70 38.88 -17.94
C LYS A 39 -24.46 37.56 -18.14
N ALA A 40 -24.58 36.75 -17.08
CA ALA A 40 -25.42 35.56 -17.04
C ALA A 40 -26.84 35.95 -17.57
N ALA A 41 -27.31 35.29 -18.59
CA ALA A 41 -28.64 35.47 -19.17
C ALA A 41 -29.66 35.03 -18.09
N ASP A 42 -30.63 35.93 -17.77
CA ASP A 42 -31.75 35.64 -16.89
C ASP A 42 -32.76 34.75 -17.61
N TYR A 43 -32.56 33.43 -17.55
CA TYR A 43 -33.54 32.47 -18.05
C TYR A 43 -34.76 32.40 -17.14
N LYS A 44 -35.95 32.30 -17.69
CA LYS A 44 -37.25 32.32 -17.01
C LYS A 44 -37.96 31.01 -17.11
N VAL A 45 -38.64 30.58 -16.05
CA VAL A 45 -39.59 29.48 -16.05
C VAL A 45 -41.00 30.09 -16.10
N THR A 46 -41.75 29.74 -17.13
CA THR A 46 -43.16 30.14 -17.27
C THR A 46 -44.04 28.95 -16.93
N ILE A 47 -44.93 29.10 -15.94
CA ILE A 47 -45.86 28.06 -15.51
C ILE A 47 -47.23 28.41 -16.13
N HIS A 48 -47.77 27.49 -16.93
CA HIS A 48 -49.10 27.52 -17.51
C HIS A 48 -50.07 26.77 -16.58
N PRO A 49 -50.81 27.44 -15.69
CA PRO A 49 -51.61 26.78 -14.66
C PRO A 49 -52.78 25.95 -15.23
N ASN A 50 -53.23 26.20 -16.44
CA ASN A 50 -54.38 25.54 -17.11
C ASN A 50 -55.66 25.50 -16.24
N ASN A 51 -55.85 26.49 -15.38
CA ASN A 51 -56.99 26.63 -14.45
C ASN A 51 -57.81 27.86 -14.69
N GLY A 52 -57.53 28.64 -15.76
CA GLY A 52 -58.12 29.93 -16.07
C GLY A 52 -57.38 31.11 -15.50
N GLN A 53 -56.31 30.93 -14.79
CA GLN A 53 -55.39 31.99 -14.32
C GLN A 53 -54.36 32.29 -15.40
N SER A 54 -53.82 33.53 -15.37
CA SER A 54 -52.68 33.91 -16.22
C SER A 54 -51.40 33.11 -15.89
N ASP A 55 -50.57 32.96 -16.92
CA ASP A 55 -49.26 32.33 -16.78
C ASP A 55 -48.38 32.99 -15.68
N ILE A 56 -47.69 32.18 -14.92
CA ILE A 56 -46.84 32.60 -13.81
C ILE A 56 -45.38 32.49 -14.25
N VAL A 57 -44.68 33.65 -14.29
CA VAL A 57 -43.21 33.65 -14.46
C VAL A 57 -42.58 33.42 -13.11
N TRP A 58 -41.96 32.24 -12.94
CA TRP A 58 -41.34 31.83 -11.69
C TRP A 58 -39.82 32.00 -11.71
N ASP A 59 -39.31 32.64 -10.67
CA ASP A 59 -37.90 32.75 -10.39
C ASP A 59 -37.44 31.48 -9.63
N ILE A 60 -36.59 30.64 -10.28
CA ILE A 60 -36.19 29.36 -9.78
C ILE A 60 -35.48 29.41 -8.42
N THR A 61 -35.00 30.60 -8.01
CA THR A 61 -34.35 30.81 -6.71
C THR A 61 -35.34 30.99 -5.57
N LYS A 62 -36.63 31.21 -5.87
CA LYS A 62 -37.70 31.43 -4.90
C LYS A 62 -38.51 30.17 -4.60
N GLU A 63 -39.39 30.24 -3.61
CA GLU A 63 -40.35 29.20 -3.31
C GLU A 63 -41.25 28.89 -4.51
N ILE A 64 -41.70 27.63 -4.62
CA ILE A 64 -42.58 27.17 -5.69
C ILE A 64 -43.95 27.88 -5.52
N PRO A 65 -44.51 28.53 -6.56
CA PRO A 65 -45.78 29.20 -6.45
C PRO A 65 -46.90 28.19 -6.16
N THR A 66 -47.79 28.58 -5.24
CA THR A 66 -49.00 27.79 -4.94
C THR A 66 -50.02 27.97 -6.07
N ILE A 67 -50.41 26.86 -6.72
CA ILE A 67 -51.38 26.85 -7.79
C ILE A 67 -52.57 25.99 -7.35
N THR A 68 -53.78 26.54 -7.37
CA THR A 68 -55.01 25.85 -6.93
C THR A 68 -56.11 25.98 -7.95
N LYS A 69 -57.01 24.98 -7.98
CA LYS A 69 -58.23 24.97 -8.75
C LYS A 69 -59.37 24.31 -7.96
N ASP A 70 -60.43 25.04 -7.65
CA ASP A 70 -61.51 24.52 -6.80
C ASP A 70 -62.15 23.26 -7.36
N GLY A 71 -62.18 22.20 -6.53
CA GLY A 71 -62.77 20.92 -6.91
C GLY A 71 -61.85 20.04 -7.81
N TYR A 72 -60.56 20.37 -7.92
CA TYR A 72 -59.58 19.65 -8.69
C TYR A 72 -58.24 19.55 -7.91
N HIS A 73 -57.49 18.45 -8.11
CA HIS A 73 -56.13 18.34 -7.65
C HIS A 73 -55.14 18.28 -8.81
N ILE A 74 -53.87 18.63 -8.56
CA ILE A 74 -52.81 18.57 -9.58
C ILE A 74 -52.42 17.12 -9.81
N ALA A 75 -52.61 16.64 -11.04
CA ALA A 75 -52.24 15.29 -11.46
C ALA A 75 -50.81 15.20 -11.94
N GLY A 76 -50.15 16.32 -12.28
CA GLY A 76 -48.71 16.36 -12.65
C GLY A 76 -48.30 17.67 -13.33
N TYR A 77 -47.00 17.83 -13.50
CA TYR A 77 -46.35 18.94 -14.20
C TYR A 77 -45.63 18.38 -15.45
N TYR A 78 -45.70 19.11 -16.58
CA TYR A 78 -45.18 18.65 -17.86
C TYR A 78 -44.42 19.76 -18.57
N LEU A 79 -43.42 19.40 -19.39
CA LEU A 79 -42.59 20.33 -20.17
C LEU A 79 -43.16 20.63 -21.56
N ASP A 80 -44.27 20.00 -21.93
CA ASP A 80 -44.94 20.16 -23.21
C ASP A 80 -46.45 20.36 -23.03
N ALA A 81 -47.05 21.15 -23.90
CA ALA A 81 -48.50 21.43 -23.87
C ALA A 81 -49.39 20.20 -24.09
N GLU A 82 -48.85 19.16 -24.72
CA GLU A 82 -49.49 17.87 -24.96
C GLU A 82 -49.45 16.94 -23.72
N MET A 83 -48.73 17.36 -22.66
CA MET A 83 -48.58 16.65 -21.35
C MET A 83 -47.99 15.24 -21.50
N THR A 84 -46.98 15.09 -22.31
CA THR A 84 -46.28 13.82 -22.56
C THR A 84 -44.95 13.69 -21.78
N ILE A 85 -44.26 14.80 -21.47
CA ILE A 85 -42.98 14.84 -20.76
C ILE A 85 -43.18 15.37 -19.34
N SER A 86 -43.25 14.48 -18.34
CA SER A 86 -43.45 14.86 -16.94
C SER A 86 -42.18 15.41 -16.30
N THR A 87 -42.34 16.42 -15.42
CA THR A 87 -41.25 17.01 -14.63
C THR A 87 -41.64 17.28 -13.19
N SER A 88 -40.68 17.77 -12.38
CA SER A 88 -40.93 18.30 -11.05
C SER A 88 -40.12 19.59 -10.83
N PHE A 89 -40.56 20.45 -9.93
CA PHE A 89 -39.85 21.68 -9.60
C PHE A 89 -38.47 21.41 -8.96
N GLU A 90 -38.34 20.33 -8.21
CA GLU A 90 -37.06 19.89 -7.59
C GLU A 90 -36.04 19.52 -8.66
N SER A 91 -36.48 18.83 -9.72
CA SER A 91 -35.63 18.49 -10.85
C SER A 91 -35.09 19.70 -11.58
N LEU A 92 -35.91 20.72 -11.78
CA LEU A 92 -35.51 21.96 -12.45
C LEU A 92 -34.53 22.80 -11.60
N LYS A 93 -34.71 22.83 -10.28
CA LYS A 93 -33.78 23.50 -9.36
C LYS A 93 -32.41 22.81 -9.34
N ALA A 94 -32.37 21.49 -9.43
CA ALA A 94 -31.14 20.71 -9.35
C ALA A 94 -30.23 20.81 -10.60
N THR A 95 -30.85 21.01 -11.79
CA THR A 95 -30.12 21.02 -13.07
C THR A 95 -29.66 22.40 -13.54
N GLY A 96 -30.20 23.49 -12.97
CA GLY A 96 -30.00 24.86 -13.45
C GLY A 96 -30.65 25.11 -14.82
N LEU A 97 -30.90 26.39 -15.13
CA LEU A 97 -31.53 26.75 -16.42
C LEU A 97 -30.49 27.08 -17.48
N THR A 98 -30.60 26.47 -18.62
CA THR A 98 -29.81 26.79 -19.83
C THR A 98 -30.61 27.52 -20.90
N ASN A 99 -31.97 27.53 -20.80
CA ASN A 99 -32.93 28.22 -21.66
C ASN A 99 -34.17 28.61 -20.84
N ASN A 100 -35.09 29.40 -21.44
CA ASN A 100 -36.44 29.57 -20.91
C ASN A 100 -37.21 28.23 -20.99
N ILE A 101 -37.99 27.92 -19.96
CA ILE A 101 -38.72 26.67 -19.82
C ILE A 101 -40.22 26.98 -19.58
N ASP A 102 -41.10 26.29 -20.27
CA ASP A 102 -42.54 26.33 -20.05
C ASP A 102 -42.99 25.06 -19.32
N ILE A 103 -43.84 25.20 -18.28
CA ILE A 103 -44.40 24.11 -17.49
C ILE A 103 -45.93 24.14 -17.56
N TYR A 104 -46.52 23.03 -17.91
CA TYR A 104 -47.97 22.86 -18.03
C TYR A 104 -48.51 22.04 -16.87
N VAL A 105 -49.62 22.49 -16.24
CA VAL A 105 -50.24 21.82 -15.08
C VAL A 105 -51.46 21.02 -15.53
N LYS A 106 -51.46 19.72 -15.16
CA LYS A 106 -52.58 18.80 -15.41
C LYS A 106 -53.46 18.67 -14.19
N TRP A 107 -54.77 18.84 -14.36
CA TRP A 107 -55.80 18.76 -13.31
C TRP A 107 -56.68 17.53 -13.45
N GLU A 108 -57.00 16.87 -12.31
CA GLU A 108 -58.04 15.84 -12.22
C GLU A 108 -59.17 16.30 -11.28
N LYS A 109 -60.45 16.06 -11.68
CA LYS A 109 -61.64 16.52 -10.94
C LYS A 109 -61.85 15.65 -9.69
N ASP A 110 -62.07 16.29 -8.55
CA ASP A 110 -62.41 15.63 -7.30
C ASP A 110 -63.86 15.12 -7.31
N VAL A 111 -64.10 13.83 -7.40
CA VAL A 111 -65.42 13.23 -7.32
C VAL A 111 -65.65 12.69 -5.91
N CYS A 112 -66.36 13.44 -5.07
CA CYS A 112 -66.65 13.01 -3.73
C CYS A 112 -68.00 12.30 -3.65
N LYS A 113 -68.02 10.95 -3.59
CA LYS A 113 -69.05 10.15 -2.96
C LYS A 113 -68.61 9.87 -1.53
N HIS A 114 -69.37 10.41 -0.55
CA HIS A 114 -68.99 10.18 0.87
C HIS A 114 -68.87 8.70 1.19
N VAL A 115 -67.67 8.24 1.36
CA VAL A 115 -67.35 6.89 1.85
C VAL A 115 -66.88 7.07 3.28
N ALA A 116 -67.66 6.62 4.27
CA ALA A 116 -67.27 6.67 5.68
C ALA A 116 -66.04 5.78 5.92
N VAL A 117 -64.98 6.33 6.48
CA VAL A 117 -63.85 5.60 7.06
C VAL A 117 -63.94 5.79 8.56
N THR A 118 -63.76 4.71 9.29
CA THR A 118 -63.66 4.71 10.74
C THR A 118 -62.34 5.31 11.16
N ASP A 119 -62.36 6.35 11.95
CA ASP A 119 -61.24 6.83 12.71
C ASP A 119 -61.08 5.90 13.90
N ALA A 120 -60.06 5.11 13.87
CA ALA A 120 -59.84 4.13 14.91
C ALA A 120 -59.71 4.81 16.29
N ALA A 121 -60.16 4.12 17.33
CA ALA A 121 -59.89 4.54 18.68
C ALA A 121 -58.35 4.62 18.88
N VAL A 122 -57.91 5.63 19.56
CA VAL A 122 -56.53 5.78 20.00
C VAL A 122 -56.49 5.38 21.46
N GLU A 123 -55.87 4.27 21.73
CA GLU A 123 -55.66 3.87 23.12
C GLU A 123 -54.80 4.89 23.86
N PRO A 124 -55.10 5.20 25.12
CA PRO A 124 -54.29 6.14 25.88
C PRO A 124 -52.89 5.56 26.11
N THR A 125 -51.88 6.41 25.92
CA THR A 125 -50.49 6.04 26.20
C THR A 125 -50.10 6.39 27.61
N CYS A 126 -48.86 6.12 27.99
CA CYS A 126 -48.37 6.49 29.31
C CYS A 126 -48.38 7.98 29.59
N THR A 127 -48.31 8.81 28.59
CA THR A 127 -48.18 10.28 28.71
C THR A 127 -49.26 11.06 27.96
N GLU A 128 -49.92 10.43 27.02
CA GLU A 128 -50.94 11.09 26.20
C GLU A 128 -52.30 10.42 26.39
N LYS A 129 -53.32 11.28 26.30
CA LYS A 129 -54.68 10.82 26.35
C LYS A 129 -55.06 10.04 25.08
N GLY A 130 -55.85 9.03 25.21
CA GLY A 130 -56.45 8.30 24.13
C GLY A 130 -57.73 8.94 23.57
N LEU A 131 -58.27 8.42 22.49
CA LEU A 131 -59.52 8.85 21.87
C LEU A 131 -60.40 7.63 21.56
N THR A 132 -61.72 7.80 21.69
CA THR A 132 -62.68 6.76 21.23
C THR A 132 -62.75 6.68 19.70
N GLU A 133 -63.35 5.63 19.15
CA GLU A 133 -63.58 5.50 17.71
C GLU A 133 -64.47 6.61 17.17
N GLY A 134 -64.08 7.21 16.02
CA GLY A 134 -64.84 8.19 15.27
C GLY A 134 -65.07 7.79 13.81
N LYS A 135 -65.70 8.62 13.00
CA LYS A 135 -65.88 8.40 11.56
C LYS A 135 -65.78 9.70 10.78
N HIS A 136 -65.01 9.68 9.65
CA HIS A 136 -64.96 10.78 8.69
C HIS A 136 -65.11 10.28 7.24
N CYS A 137 -65.33 11.17 6.30
CA CYS A 137 -65.38 10.84 4.89
C CYS A 137 -63.97 10.79 4.28
N SER A 138 -63.52 9.63 3.77
CA SER A 138 -62.17 9.43 3.20
C SER A 138 -61.84 10.29 1.97
N LYS A 139 -62.84 10.95 1.36
CA LYS A 139 -62.67 11.75 0.14
C LYS A 139 -62.72 13.27 0.33
N CYS A 140 -63.39 13.73 1.40
CA CYS A 140 -63.57 15.20 1.62
C CYS A 140 -63.28 15.60 3.10
N GLY A 141 -62.86 14.69 3.96
CA GLY A 141 -62.47 14.99 5.35
C GLY A 141 -63.62 15.34 6.30
N LYS A 142 -64.92 15.33 5.85
CA LYS A 142 -66.04 15.70 6.69
C LYS A 142 -66.22 14.70 7.86
N ILE A 143 -66.22 15.21 9.10
CA ILE A 143 -66.41 14.35 10.28
C ILE A 143 -67.84 13.86 10.33
N LEU A 144 -68.04 12.53 10.42
CA LEU A 144 -69.31 11.88 10.49
C LEU A 144 -69.67 11.47 11.93
N THR A 145 -68.67 11.12 12.74
CA THR A 145 -68.80 10.87 14.21
C THR A 145 -67.55 11.38 14.90
N ALA A 146 -67.69 12.21 15.94
CA ALA A 146 -66.56 12.79 16.67
C ALA A 146 -65.98 11.78 17.71
N GLN A 147 -64.66 11.84 17.93
CA GLN A 147 -63.94 11.08 18.97
C GLN A 147 -63.98 11.81 20.31
N THR A 148 -63.99 11.09 21.45
CA THR A 148 -63.88 11.61 22.82
C THR A 148 -62.56 11.19 23.49
N GLU A 149 -61.99 12.01 24.37
CA GLU A 149 -60.73 11.79 25.05
C GLU A 149 -60.79 10.71 26.17
N ILE A 150 -59.72 9.93 26.33
CA ILE A 150 -59.48 8.97 27.42
C ILE A 150 -58.16 9.35 28.11
N ASP A 151 -58.10 9.37 29.40
CA ASP A 151 -56.89 9.83 30.16
C ASP A 151 -55.69 8.89 29.98
N ALA A 152 -54.45 9.45 30.06
CA ALA A 152 -53.18 8.74 29.95
C ALA A 152 -52.94 7.73 31.09
N LEU A 153 -52.31 6.57 30.73
CA LEU A 153 -52.17 5.43 31.63
C LEU A 153 -51.02 5.49 32.63
N GLY A 154 -50.10 6.46 32.47
CA GLY A 154 -48.83 6.50 33.23
C GLY A 154 -47.80 5.45 32.72
N HIS A 155 -46.57 5.57 33.17
CA HIS A 155 -45.53 4.65 32.74
C HIS A 155 -45.51 3.34 33.55
N LYS A 156 -45.33 2.19 32.83
CA LYS A 156 -45.15 0.88 33.43
C LYS A 156 -43.80 0.32 32.99
N TYR A 157 -42.88 0.24 33.91
CA TYR A 157 -41.49 -0.10 33.62
C TYR A 157 -41.21 -1.60 33.70
N GLY A 158 -40.29 -2.08 32.88
CA GLY A 158 -39.76 -3.43 32.87
C GLY A 158 -38.36 -3.50 33.51
N ASP A 159 -37.73 -4.67 33.38
CA ASP A 159 -36.37 -4.89 33.88
C ASP A 159 -35.33 -4.11 33.07
N LEU A 160 -34.13 -3.94 33.65
CA LEU A 160 -32.99 -3.32 32.97
C LEU A 160 -32.67 -4.04 31.63
N ILE A 161 -32.67 -3.31 30.55
CA ILE A 161 -32.20 -3.78 29.25
C ILE A 161 -30.69 -3.56 29.21
N SER A 162 -29.92 -4.64 29.10
CA SER A 162 -28.47 -4.61 29.09
C SER A 162 -27.94 -3.93 27.84
N LYS A 163 -26.73 -3.34 27.93
CA LYS A 163 -26.00 -2.78 26.80
C LYS A 163 -25.86 -3.78 25.66
N THR A 164 -26.03 -3.33 24.44
CA THR A 164 -25.70 -4.09 23.22
C THR A 164 -24.58 -3.43 22.45
N GLU A 165 -23.60 -4.18 22.01
CA GLU A 165 -22.52 -3.68 21.18
C GLU A 165 -22.99 -3.46 19.73
N PRO A 166 -22.49 -2.46 19.01
CA PRO A 166 -22.91 -2.19 17.63
C PRO A 166 -22.34 -3.23 16.66
N THR A 167 -23.12 -3.53 15.62
CA THR A 167 -22.73 -4.43 14.53
C THR A 167 -22.49 -3.65 13.24
N CYS A 168 -22.22 -4.34 12.12
CA CYS A 168 -22.03 -3.72 10.81
C CYS A 168 -23.30 -3.06 10.24
N SER A 169 -24.47 -3.38 10.73
CA SER A 169 -25.75 -2.90 10.21
C SER A 169 -26.68 -2.36 11.28
N GLU A 170 -26.38 -2.65 12.50
CA GLU A 170 -27.20 -2.23 13.62
C GLU A 170 -26.34 -1.45 14.59
N THR A 171 -26.88 -0.38 15.07
CA THR A 171 -26.34 0.38 16.18
C THR A 171 -26.43 -0.44 17.45
N GLY A 172 -25.42 -0.36 18.31
CA GLY A 172 -25.52 -0.84 19.67
C GLY A 172 -26.34 0.12 20.53
N THR A 173 -26.65 -0.26 21.73
CA THR A 173 -27.32 0.62 22.69
C THR A 173 -26.72 0.49 24.09
N GLU A 174 -26.60 1.59 24.80
CA GLU A 174 -26.24 1.58 26.22
C GLU A 174 -27.37 0.97 27.08
N ALA A 175 -27.01 0.45 28.25
CA ALA A 175 -27.99 -0.15 29.17
C ALA A 175 -29.06 0.87 29.61
N HIS A 176 -30.31 0.47 29.60
CA HIS A 176 -31.43 1.38 29.86
C HIS A 176 -32.68 0.65 30.35
N TYR A 177 -33.64 1.40 30.88
CA TYR A 177 -34.97 0.90 31.22
C TYR A 177 -35.98 1.37 30.16
N LYS A 178 -36.99 0.52 29.89
CA LYS A 178 -38.00 0.82 28.90
C LYS A 178 -39.39 0.64 29.48
N CYS A 179 -40.27 1.63 29.24
CA CYS A 179 -41.66 1.48 29.60
C CYS A 179 -42.37 0.47 28.69
N SER A 180 -42.96 -0.56 29.28
CA SER A 180 -43.67 -1.64 28.55
C SER A 180 -44.95 -1.19 27.85
N ALA A 181 -45.46 -0.02 28.18
CA ALA A 181 -46.73 0.49 27.62
C ALA A 181 -46.50 1.57 26.52
N CYS A 182 -45.45 2.42 26.63
CA CYS A 182 -45.22 3.49 25.65
C CYS A 182 -43.85 3.43 24.98
N ASN A 183 -43.05 2.46 25.32
CA ASN A 183 -41.68 2.24 24.82
C ASN A 183 -40.68 3.39 25.10
N LYS A 184 -41.05 4.40 25.92
CA LYS A 184 -40.10 5.43 26.38
C LYS A 184 -38.95 4.82 27.16
N VAL A 185 -37.79 5.41 27.06
CA VAL A 185 -36.52 4.88 27.55
C VAL A 185 -35.96 5.79 28.64
N PHE A 186 -35.34 5.23 29.66
CA PHE A 186 -34.79 5.94 30.81
C PHE A 186 -33.38 5.44 31.14
N LYS A 187 -32.49 6.35 31.53
CA LYS A 187 -31.06 6.06 31.80
C LYS A 187 -30.82 5.55 33.23
N ASP A 188 -31.69 5.91 34.16
CA ASP A 188 -31.53 5.65 35.58
C ASP A 188 -32.57 4.65 36.11
N ASP A 189 -32.28 4.02 37.22
CA ASP A 189 -33.13 3.07 37.92
C ASP A 189 -34.31 3.74 38.70
N GLU A 190 -34.23 5.06 38.90
CA GLU A 190 -35.33 5.86 39.48
C GLU A 190 -36.32 6.33 38.38
N HIS A 191 -36.02 6.06 37.09
CA HIS A 191 -36.83 6.40 35.90
C HIS A 191 -37.24 7.87 35.79
N LYS A 192 -36.35 8.76 36.26
CA LYS A 192 -36.55 10.20 36.24
C LYS A 192 -35.95 10.87 35.01
N THR A 193 -34.92 10.26 34.42
CA THR A 193 -34.19 10.80 33.27
C THR A 193 -34.65 10.15 31.98
N GLU A 194 -35.70 10.70 31.37
CA GLU A 194 -36.17 10.24 30.05
C GLU A 194 -35.09 10.56 28.98
N THR A 195 -34.87 9.62 28.09
CA THR A 195 -33.90 9.71 26.99
C THR A 195 -34.49 9.08 25.73
N THR A 196 -33.83 9.23 24.61
CA THR A 196 -34.22 8.54 23.37
C THR A 196 -33.30 7.35 23.13
N LEU A 197 -33.76 6.37 22.35
CA LEU A 197 -32.87 5.30 21.89
C LEU A 197 -31.74 5.84 21.04
N ASP A 198 -31.96 6.94 20.34
CA ASP A 198 -30.91 7.61 19.53
C ASP A 198 -29.80 8.19 20.43
N ASP A 199 -30.15 8.77 21.59
CA ASP A 199 -29.19 9.29 22.57
C ASP A 199 -28.38 8.18 23.28
N LEU A 200 -28.89 6.95 23.27
CA LEU A 200 -28.26 5.75 23.82
C LEU A 200 -27.61 4.91 22.74
N THR A 201 -27.79 5.28 21.48
CA THR A 201 -27.33 4.51 20.35
C THR A 201 -25.83 4.64 20.17
N ILE A 202 -25.17 3.50 20.17
CA ILE A 202 -23.76 3.40 19.82
C ILE A 202 -23.71 3.23 18.29
N ALA A 203 -22.94 4.07 17.63
CA ALA A 203 -22.88 4.11 16.18
C ALA A 203 -22.53 2.72 15.57
N ILE A 204 -23.13 2.43 14.43
CA ILE A 204 -22.83 1.22 13.65
C ILE A 204 -21.32 1.10 13.44
N ASN A 205 -20.78 -0.09 13.62
CA ASN A 205 -19.41 -0.39 13.26
C ASN A 205 -19.38 -0.99 11.83
N PRO A 206 -19.07 -0.20 10.78
CA PRO A 206 -19.12 -0.68 9.40
C PRO A 206 -18.17 -1.84 9.09
N ALA A 207 -17.18 -2.07 9.95
CA ALA A 207 -16.20 -3.15 9.79
C ALA A 207 -16.57 -4.44 10.54
N ALA A 208 -17.61 -4.42 11.36
CA ALA A 208 -18.01 -5.54 12.20
C ALA A 208 -18.93 -6.53 11.46
N HIS A 209 -18.51 -7.01 10.28
CA HIS A 209 -19.25 -8.06 9.60
C HIS A 209 -18.92 -9.43 10.19
N ASN A 210 -19.94 -10.16 10.54
CA ASN A 210 -19.83 -11.56 10.92
C ASN A 210 -20.73 -12.38 9.99
N PHE A 211 -20.18 -12.79 8.86
CA PHE A 211 -20.90 -13.59 7.89
C PHE A 211 -21.03 -15.04 8.37
N GLY A 212 -22.25 -15.54 8.31
CA GLY A 212 -22.56 -16.94 8.57
C GLY A 212 -22.08 -17.86 7.44
N GLU A 213 -22.46 -19.12 7.57
CA GLU A 213 -22.22 -20.15 6.56
C GLU A 213 -22.90 -19.80 5.23
N TRP A 214 -22.33 -20.29 4.13
CA TRP A 214 -22.94 -20.17 2.81
C TRP A 214 -24.18 -21.03 2.68
N ILE A 215 -25.31 -20.41 2.41
CA ILE A 215 -26.61 -21.08 2.31
C ILE A 215 -27.09 -21.03 0.86
N LYS A 216 -27.52 -22.18 0.34
CA LYS A 216 -28.14 -22.31 -0.99
C LYS A 216 -29.40 -21.47 -1.09
N ASN A 217 -29.51 -20.63 -2.11
CA ASN A 217 -30.73 -19.87 -2.39
C ASN A 217 -31.80 -20.80 -3.00
N GLU A 218 -33.01 -20.78 -2.44
CA GLU A 218 -34.11 -21.60 -2.92
C GLU A 218 -34.52 -21.19 -4.35
N GLY A 219 -34.59 -22.17 -5.24
CA GLY A 219 -34.98 -21.97 -6.63
C GLY A 219 -33.92 -21.35 -7.55
N ALA A 220 -32.71 -21.10 -7.07
CA ALA A 220 -31.61 -20.56 -7.84
C ALA A 220 -30.31 -21.40 -7.68
N ASP A 221 -29.43 -21.36 -8.67
CA ASP A 221 -28.12 -21.99 -8.60
C ASP A 221 -27.05 -21.02 -8.06
N THR A 222 -27.43 -20.30 -7.02
CA THR A 222 -26.58 -19.40 -6.26
C THR A 222 -26.59 -19.77 -4.80
N HIS A 223 -25.57 -19.32 -4.07
CA HIS A 223 -25.54 -19.39 -2.62
C HIS A 223 -25.25 -17.99 -2.06
N THR A 224 -25.81 -17.75 -0.89
CA THR A 224 -25.68 -16.49 -0.18
C THR A 224 -25.22 -16.77 1.23
N ARG A 225 -24.33 -15.96 1.75
CA ARG A 225 -24.09 -15.87 3.18
C ARG A 225 -24.55 -14.51 3.66
N VAL A 226 -25.06 -14.50 4.85
CA VAL A 226 -25.70 -13.32 5.44
C VAL A 226 -24.91 -12.92 6.67
N CYS A 227 -24.70 -11.65 6.86
CA CYS A 227 -24.12 -11.15 8.08
C CYS A 227 -25.08 -11.42 9.25
N SER A 228 -24.60 -12.05 10.32
CA SER A 228 -25.43 -12.37 11.50
C SER A 228 -25.96 -11.12 12.22
N PHE A 229 -25.39 -9.95 11.93
CA PHE A 229 -25.82 -8.70 12.51
C PHE A 229 -26.82 -7.93 11.65
N ASN A 230 -26.81 -8.14 10.31
CA ASN A 230 -27.79 -7.55 9.41
C ASN A 230 -28.00 -8.46 8.20
N ASN A 231 -29.22 -8.97 8.07
CA ASN A 231 -29.63 -9.85 6.98
C ASN A 231 -29.68 -9.17 5.59
N GLU A 232 -29.63 -7.85 5.53
CA GLU A 232 -29.49 -7.11 4.26
C GLU A 232 -28.06 -7.07 3.74
N HIS A 233 -27.09 -7.23 4.62
CA HIS A 233 -25.69 -7.39 4.27
C HIS A 233 -25.42 -8.83 3.87
N THR A 234 -25.57 -9.09 2.58
CA THR A 234 -25.44 -10.44 2.01
C THR A 234 -24.39 -10.46 0.92
N GLU A 235 -23.66 -11.54 0.86
CA GLU A 235 -22.83 -11.86 -0.29
C GLU A 235 -23.49 -13.01 -1.05
N THR A 236 -23.72 -12.84 -2.33
CA THR A 236 -24.34 -13.85 -3.18
C THR A 236 -23.42 -14.17 -4.34
N GLU A 237 -23.11 -15.42 -4.51
CA GLU A 237 -22.30 -15.93 -5.61
C GLU A 237 -23.04 -17.10 -6.30
N ASN A 238 -22.64 -17.41 -7.52
CA ASN A 238 -23.08 -18.63 -8.18
C ASN A 238 -22.51 -19.85 -7.45
N CYS A 239 -23.33 -20.89 -7.33
CA CYS A 239 -22.86 -22.17 -6.82
C CYS A 239 -21.80 -22.73 -7.78
N ILE A 240 -20.62 -23.03 -7.25
CA ILE A 240 -19.46 -23.53 -7.99
C ILE A 240 -18.89 -24.79 -7.34
N GLY A 241 -18.12 -25.51 -8.12
CA GLY A 241 -17.51 -26.76 -7.69
C GLY A 241 -18.48 -27.93 -7.68
N GLY A 242 -17.93 -29.09 -7.43
CA GLY A 242 -18.67 -30.33 -7.49
C GLY A 242 -19.16 -30.70 -8.90
N THR A 243 -19.55 -31.91 -9.07
CA THR A 243 -20.09 -32.43 -10.33
C THR A 243 -21.46 -33.03 -10.06
N ALA A 244 -22.46 -32.65 -10.86
CA ALA A 244 -23.77 -33.28 -10.79
C ALA A 244 -23.64 -34.73 -11.25
N THR A 245 -24.30 -35.63 -10.55
CA THR A 245 -24.42 -37.05 -10.94
C THR A 245 -25.78 -37.34 -11.56
N CYS A 246 -26.01 -38.56 -11.94
CA CYS A 246 -27.28 -38.96 -12.54
C CYS A 246 -28.47 -38.75 -11.59
N THR A 247 -28.31 -38.95 -10.31
CA THR A 247 -29.36 -38.87 -9.29
C THR A 247 -29.26 -37.63 -8.42
N GLU A 248 -28.09 -37.03 -8.37
CA GLU A 248 -27.84 -35.91 -7.53
C GLU A 248 -27.36 -34.66 -8.28
N LYS A 249 -27.81 -33.54 -7.81
CA LYS A 249 -27.31 -32.22 -8.25
C LYS A 249 -25.88 -32.02 -7.76
N ALA A 250 -25.11 -31.20 -8.45
CA ALA A 250 -23.80 -30.81 -7.94
C ALA A 250 -23.89 -30.19 -6.54
N VAL A 251 -22.86 -30.40 -5.74
CA VAL A 251 -22.79 -29.83 -4.38
C VAL A 251 -21.85 -28.62 -4.43
N CYS A 252 -22.35 -27.48 -4.07
CA CYS A 252 -21.55 -26.27 -3.99
C CYS A 252 -20.43 -26.43 -2.96
N GLU A 253 -19.22 -26.05 -3.33
CA GLU A 253 -18.06 -26.17 -2.45
C GLU A 253 -18.15 -25.28 -1.20
N LYS A 254 -18.80 -24.12 -1.31
CA LYS A 254 -18.95 -23.16 -0.21
C LYS A 254 -20.14 -23.45 0.70
N CYS A 255 -21.36 -23.55 0.14
CA CYS A 255 -22.56 -23.74 0.97
C CYS A 255 -22.94 -25.21 1.21
N LYS A 256 -22.21 -26.17 0.63
CA LYS A 256 -22.42 -27.63 0.72
C LYS A 256 -23.82 -28.09 0.25
N ALA A 257 -24.64 -27.20 -0.26
CA ALA A 257 -25.97 -27.52 -0.76
C ALA A 257 -25.94 -27.97 -2.23
N LYS A 258 -26.91 -28.77 -2.61
CA LYS A 258 -27.06 -29.26 -3.99
C LYS A 258 -27.66 -28.15 -4.89
N TYR A 259 -27.08 -27.93 -6.08
CA TYR A 259 -27.55 -26.93 -7.06
C TYR A 259 -27.58 -27.50 -8.49
N GLY A 260 -28.23 -26.78 -9.41
CA GLY A 260 -28.41 -27.21 -10.78
C GLY A 260 -29.46 -28.33 -10.90
N LYS A 261 -29.29 -29.18 -11.89
CA LYS A 261 -30.14 -30.35 -12.12
C LYS A 261 -29.27 -31.61 -12.14
N ALA A 262 -29.75 -32.68 -11.55
CA ALA A 262 -29.17 -34.00 -11.73
C ALA A 262 -29.29 -34.39 -13.21
N LEU A 263 -28.27 -35.08 -13.72
CA LEU A 263 -28.13 -35.37 -15.15
C LEU A 263 -29.15 -36.39 -15.67
N GLY A 264 -29.85 -37.10 -14.78
CA GLY A 264 -30.67 -38.24 -15.12
C GLY A 264 -29.80 -39.46 -15.51
N HIS A 265 -30.41 -40.60 -15.63
CA HIS A 265 -29.68 -41.80 -16.02
C HIS A 265 -29.77 -42.00 -17.54
N ASP A 266 -28.68 -42.42 -18.13
CA ASP A 266 -28.57 -42.89 -19.51
C ASP A 266 -28.39 -44.39 -19.47
N ILE A 267 -29.46 -45.13 -19.63
CA ILE A 267 -29.58 -46.55 -19.28
C ILE A 267 -29.00 -47.45 -20.37
N GLU A 268 -28.21 -48.45 -19.95
CA GLU A 268 -27.79 -49.61 -20.73
C GLU A 268 -28.22 -50.90 -20.05
N HIS A 269 -28.69 -51.84 -20.82
CA HIS A 269 -29.14 -53.15 -20.36
C HIS A 269 -28.07 -54.20 -20.58
N HIS A 270 -27.80 -54.99 -19.59
CA HIS A 270 -26.83 -56.11 -19.60
C HIS A 270 -27.49 -57.44 -19.30
N ALA A 271 -27.09 -58.45 -20.02
CA ALA A 271 -27.60 -59.81 -19.85
C ALA A 271 -26.99 -60.50 -18.58
N GLU A 272 -27.67 -61.44 -18.01
CA GLU A 272 -27.18 -62.24 -16.87
C GLU A 272 -25.91 -63.04 -17.19
N GLN A 273 -25.07 -63.23 -16.18
CA GLN A 273 -23.90 -64.13 -16.25
C GLN A 273 -23.74 -64.89 -14.95
N PRO A 274 -23.66 -66.20 -15.02
CA PRO A 274 -23.46 -67.05 -13.81
C PRO A 274 -22.08 -66.80 -13.17
N ALA A 275 -22.03 -66.76 -11.83
CA ALA A 275 -20.80 -66.59 -11.08
C ALA A 275 -19.93 -67.88 -11.09
N THR A 276 -18.61 -67.70 -11.23
CA THR A 276 -17.59 -68.74 -11.03
C THR A 276 -16.82 -68.53 -9.71
N CYS A 277 -15.82 -69.33 -9.40
CA CYS A 277 -14.99 -69.10 -8.22
C CYS A 277 -14.27 -67.77 -8.22
N THR A 278 -13.83 -67.32 -9.40
CA THR A 278 -13.01 -66.09 -9.55
C THR A 278 -13.74 -64.95 -10.22
N GLU A 279 -14.79 -65.29 -10.92
CA GLU A 279 -15.54 -64.28 -11.64
C GLU A 279 -16.92 -64.19 -11.04
N LYS A 280 -17.32 -62.98 -10.83
CA LYS A 280 -18.64 -62.60 -10.37
C LYS A 280 -19.64 -62.86 -11.50
N GLY A 281 -20.80 -63.33 -11.11
CA GLY A 281 -21.95 -63.34 -12.00
C GLY A 281 -22.82 -62.11 -11.70
N TRP A 282 -23.82 -61.93 -12.49
CA TRP A 282 -24.85 -60.94 -12.28
C TRP A 282 -26.17 -61.40 -12.90
N ALA A 283 -27.26 -60.99 -12.29
CA ALA A 283 -28.55 -61.05 -12.93
C ALA A 283 -28.61 -60.02 -14.07
N ALA A 284 -29.54 -60.19 -15.01
CA ALA A 284 -29.72 -59.17 -16.03
C ALA A 284 -30.00 -57.82 -15.35
N TYR A 285 -29.23 -56.78 -15.70
CA TYR A 285 -29.27 -55.48 -15.01
C TYR A 285 -29.23 -54.27 -15.96
N GLU A 286 -29.61 -53.17 -15.42
CA GLU A 286 -29.50 -51.88 -16.09
C GLU A 286 -28.45 -51.02 -15.39
N MET A 287 -27.67 -50.23 -16.16
CA MET A 287 -26.71 -49.30 -15.63
C MET A 287 -26.69 -47.98 -16.42
N CYS A 288 -26.25 -46.94 -15.76
CA CYS A 288 -26.07 -45.66 -16.42
C CYS A 288 -24.72 -45.54 -17.11
N LYS A 289 -24.70 -45.19 -18.40
CA LYS A 289 -23.46 -45.00 -19.20
C LYS A 289 -22.58 -43.83 -18.80
N ARG A 290 -23.11 -42.93 -17.97
CA ARG A 290 -22.38 -41.71 -17.63
C ARG A 290 -21.26 -42.01 -16.64
N ASN A 291 -20.09 -41.54 -16.96
CA ASN A 291 -18.89 -41.76 -16.15
C ASN A 291 -19.09 -41.16 -14.73
N GLY A 292 -18.85 -41.96 -13.68
CA GLY A 292 -19.02 -41.57 -12.28
C GLY A 292 -20.46 -41.74 -11.75
N CYS A 293 -21.42 -42.17 -12.53
CA CYS A 293 -22.77 -42.50 -12.03
C CYS A 293 -22.80 -43.90 -11.43
N THR A 294 -23.34 -43.97 -10.23
CA THR A 294 -23.50 -45.26 -9.50
C THR A 294 -24.88 -45.91 -9.68
N TYR A 295 -25.73 -45.31 -10.52
CA TYR A 295 -27.04 -45.94 -10.78
C TYR A 295 -26.84 -47.19 -11.57
N THR A 296 -27.25 -48.25 -10.98
CA THR A 296 -27.35 -49.56 -11.61
C THR A 296 -28.39 -50.39 -10.85
N THR A 297 -29.14 -51.17 -11.58
CA THR A 297 -29.89 -52.30 -11.00
C THR A 297 -29.03 -53.55 -10.92
N TYR A 298 -27.72 -53.35 -11.12
CA TYR A 298 -26.73 -54.39 -11.03
C TYR A 298 -26.83 -55.08 -9.66
N GLU A 299 -27.35 -56.24 -9.66
CA GLU A 299 -27.27 -57.14 -8.54
C GLU A 299 -26.18 -58.15 -8.82
N GLU A 300 -25.03 -57.88 -8.21
CA GLU A 300 -23.90 -58.73 -8.33
C GLU A 300 -24.14 -60.04 -7.61
N ILE A 301 -24.12 -61.09 -8.35
CA ILE A 301 -23.97 -62.41 -7.77
C ILE A 301 -22.47 -62.56 -7.54
N GLY A 302 -22.05 -62.40 -6.27
CA GLY A 302 -20.66 -62.50 -5.90
C GLY A 302 -20.04 -63.73 -6.51
N ALA A 303 -18.83 -63.60 -7.03
CA ALA A 303 -18.06 -64.76 -7.39
C ALA A 303 -18.21 -65.78 -6.25
N LEU A 304 -18.50 -67.02 -6.58
CA LEU A 304 -18.74 -68.05 -5.57
C LEU A 304 -17.60 -68.14 -4.57
N GLY A 305 -16.54 -67.39 -4.85
CA GLY A 305 -15.35 -67.29 -4.06
C GLY A 305 -14.58 -68.62 -4.06
N HIS A 306 -13.37 -68.54 -3.85
CA HIS A 306 -12.57 -69.70 -3.53
C HIS A 306 -12.88 -70.04 -2.07
N ILE A 307 -13.10 -71.32 -1.77
CA ILE A 307 -13.37 -71.81 -0.41
C ILE A 307 -12.33 -72.84 -0.01
N GLY A 308 -12.09 -72.93 1.30
CA GLY A 308 -11.07 -73.85 1.85
C GLY A 308 -9.64 -73.39 1.62
N GLY A 309 -8.73 -74.12 2.15
CA GLY A 309 -7.31 -73.83 2.13
C GLY A 309 -6.90 -72.59 2.96
N THR A 310 -5.66 -72.48 3.30
CA THR A 310 -5.12 -71.35 4.06
C THR A 310 -3.95 -70.76 3.27
N ALA A 311 -4.00 -69.47 2.92
CA ALA A 311 -2.88 -68.78 2.37
C ALA A 311 -1.78 -68.66 3.43
N THR A 312 -0.56 -68.82 3.04
CA THR A 312 0.61 -68.54 3.88
C THR A 312 1.19 -67.18 3.51
N CYS A 313 2.21 -66.74 4.21
CA CYS A 313 2.87 -65.50 3.88
C CYS A 313 3.44 -65.44 2.45
N THR A 314 3.83 -66.61 1.92
CA THR A 314 4.48 -66.76 0.62
C THR A 314 3.66 -67.45 -0.45
N GLU A 315 2.63 -68.18 -0.04
CA GLU A 315 1.81 -68.93 -0.99
C GLU A 315 0.32 -68.55 -0.84
N GLN A 316 -0.34 -68.59 -1.97
CA GLN A 316 -1.76 -68.38 -2.11
C GLN A 316 -2.54 -69.62 -1.56
N ALA A 317 -3.74 -69.43 -1.07
CA ALA A 317 -4.65 -70.51 -0.68
C ALA A 317 -5.03 -71.33 -1.93
N ILE A 318 -5.20 -72.63 -1.77
CA ILE A 318 -5.70 -73.53 -2.83
C ILE A 318 -7.22 -73.77 -2.59
N CYS A 319 -8.02 -73.44 -3.57
CA CYS A 319 -9.47 -73.57 -3.49
C CYS A 319 -9.89 -75.01 -3.53
N GLU A 320 -10.64 -75.46 -2.51
CA GLU A 320 -11.17 -76.82 -2.42
C GLU A 320 -12.23 -77.13 -3.50
N ARG A 321 -12.85 -76.09 -4.09
CA ARG A 321 -13.90 -76.22 -5.09
C ARG A 321 -13.33 -76.33 -6.52
N CYS A 322 -12.30 -75.58 -6.90
CA CYS A 322 -11.71 -75.54 -8.25
C CYS A 322 -10.25 -76.00 -8.34
N ASN A 323 -9.64 -76.32 -7.22
CA ASN A 323 -8.24 -76.72 -7.07
C ASN A 323 -7.23 -75.73 -7.65
N GLN A 324 -7.60 -74.40 -7.81
CA GLN A 324 -6.70 -73.34 -8.28
C GLN A 324 -6.21 -72.56 -7.05
N LYS A 325 -4.97 -72.05 -7.19
CA LYS A 325 -4.47 -71.08 -6.22
C LYS A 325 -5.32 -69.79 -6.31
N TYR A 326 -5.79 -69.26 -5.18
CA TYR A 326 -6.61 -68.08 -5.15
C TYR A 326 -6.20 -67.10 -4.06
N GLY A 327 -6.71 -65.86 -4.17
CA GLY A 327 -6.32 -64.78 -3.30
C GLY A 327 -4.87 -64.33 -3.59
N LYS A 328 -4.30 -63.58 -2.72
CA LYS A 328 -2.88 -63.29 -2.69
C LYS A 328 -2.26 -64.07 -1.54
N ALA A 329 -1.00 -64.51 -1.69
CA ALA A 329 -0.23 -64.86 -0.51
C ALA A 329 -0.39 -63.73 0.50
N LEU A 330 -0.54 -64.09 1.78
CA LEU A 330 -0.87 -63.12 2.83
C LEU A 330 0.17 -62.01 2.95
N GLY A 331 1.35 -62.21 2.31
CA GLY A 331 2.49 -61.34 2.49
C GLY A 331 3.00 -61.41 3.92
N HIS A 332 4.15 -60.90 4.14
CA HIS A 332 4.63 -60.77 5.52
C HIS A 332 4.09 -59.46 6.10
N ASP A 333 3.57 -59.56 7.33
CA ASP A 333 3.13 -58.42 8.12
C ASP A 333 4.13 -58.27 9.27
N TYR A 334 5.13 -57.46 9.03
CA TYR A 334 6.26 -57.32 9.94
C TYR A 334 5.99 -56.28 11.02
N GLN A 335 5.92 -56.71 12.29
CA GLN A 335 5.99 -55.85 13.48
C GLN A 335 7.26 -56.23 14.25
N ASN A 336 8.08 -55.22 14.54
CA ASN A 336 9.37 -55.39 15.21
C ASN A 336 10.33 -56.37 14.49
N GLY A 337 10.30 -56.43 13.14
CA GLY A 337 11.16 -57.31 12.35
C GLY A 337 10.73 -58.77 12.27
N VAL A 338 9.59 -59.15 12.85
CA VAL A 338 9.03 -60.51 12.82
C VAL A 338 7.66 -60.49 12.16
N CYS A 339 7.47 -61.36 11.22
CA CYS A 339 6.16 -61.55 10.59
C CYS A 339 5.14 -62.11 11.60
N THR A 340 4.11 -61.33 11.89
CA THR A 340 3.05 -61.71 12.85
C THR A 340 2.29 -62.93 12.44
N ARG A 341 2.34 -63.32 11.15
CA ARG A 341 1.60 -64.47 10.60
C ARG A 341 2.41 -65.77 10.56
N CYS A 342 3.72 -65.68 10.27
CA CYS A 342 4.56 -66.87 10.15
C CYS A 342 5.71 -66.93 11.13
N GLY A 343 5.91 -65.91 11.95
CA GLY A 343 7.00 -65.86 12.92
C GLY A 343 8.39 -65.66 12.31
N GLY A 344 8.46 -65.57 10.96
CA GLY A 344 9.75 -65.36 10.27
C GLY A 344 10.27 -63.92 10.38
N GLU A 345 11.53 -63.73 10.65
CA GLU A 345 12.18 -62.39 10.58
C GLU A 345 12.44 -62.04 9.10
N LEU A 346 12.14 -60.82 8.75
CA LEU A 346 12.60 -60.25 7.48
C LEU A 346 13.98 -59.64 7.70
N ALA A 347 14.96 -60.25 7.14
CA ALA A 347 16.32 -59.74 7.21
C ALA A 347 17.06 -60.10 5.93
N SER A 348 17.81 -59.18 5.38
CA SER A 348 18.77 -59.48 4.32
C SER A 348 19.93 -60.28 4.91
N GLU A 349 20.16 -61.51 4.35
CA GLU A 349 21.26 -62.35 4.81
C GLU A 349 22.63 -61.82 4.37
N GLY A 350 23.64 -61.96 5.25
CA GLY A 350 25.02 -61.63 4.92
C GLY A 350 25.42 -60.15 5.20
N LEU A 351 24.55 -59.33 5.78
CA LEU A 351 24.94 -58.00 6.26
C LEU A 351 26.03 -58.12 7.34
N ALA A 352 26.97 -57.19 7.37
CA ALA A 352 28.04 -57.16 8.36
C ALA A 352 27.62 -56.45 9.63
N TYR A 353 27.78 -57.11 10.78
CA TYR A 353 27.41 -56.55 12.10
C TYR A 353 28.60 -56.54 13.06
N SER A 354 28.60 -55.59 14.00
CA SER A 354 29.44 -55.62 15.18
C SER A 354 28.63 -55.34 16.44
N LEU A 355 28.99 -55.99 17.54
CA LEU A 355 28.38 -55.72 18.84
C LEU A 355 28.79 -54.28 19.28
N ASN A 356 27.85 -53.54 19.83
CA ASN A 356 28.10 -52.20 20.37
C ASN A 356 29.03 -52.27 21.59
N SER A 357 29.74 -51.21 21.92
CA SER A 357 30.72 -51.16 23.02
C SER A 357 30.11 -51.47 24.39
N ASP A 358 28.84 -51.17 24.57
CA ASP A 358 28.08 -51.45 25.80
C ASP A 358 27.54 -52.93 25.88
N GLY A 359 27.69 -53.65 24.78
CA GLY A 359 27.23 -55.03 24.67
C GLY A 359 25.72 -55.22 24.56
N ASN A 360 24.93 -54.14 24.45
CA ASN A 360 23.49 -54.19 24.51
C ASN A 360 22.81 -54.28 23.15
N GLY A 361 23.46 -53.82 22.07
CA GLY A 361 22.90 -53.78 20.73
C GLY A 361 23.96 -54.07 19.66
N TYR A 362 23.53 -54.05 18.41
CA TYR A 362 24.39 -54.23 17.23
C TYR A 362 24.42 -52.98 16.34
N THR A 363 25.58 -52.76 15.71
CA THR A 363 25.81 -51.78 14.63
C THR A 363 25.95 -52.52 13.31
N VAL A 364 25.17 -52.09 12.27
CA VAL A 364 25.41 -52.53 10.88
C VAL A 364 26.66 -51.86 10.35
N ARG A 365 27.65 -52.64 9.96
CA ARG A 365 28.97 -52.19 9.46
C ARG A 365 29.02 -52.05 7.94
N GLY A 366 28.09 -52.73 7.22
CA GLY A 366 28.04 -52.68 5.77
C GLY A 366 27.29 -53.80 5.11
N ILE A 367 27.35 -53.81 3.78
CA ILE A 367 26.70 -54.83 2.93
C ILE A 367 27.21 -56.24 3.16
N GLY A 368 28.44 -56.43 3.64
CA GLY A 368 29.04 -57.73 3.90
C GLY A 368 29.08 -58.62 2.65
N THR A 369 28.49 -59.80 2.76
CA THR A 369 28.33 -60.77 1.68
C THR A 369 26.90 -60.77 1.08
N CYS A 370 26.06 -59.87 1.51
CA CYS A 370 24.67 -59.71 1.04
C CYS A 370 24.66 -59.44 -0.45
N LYS A 371 23.72 -60.08 -1.18
CA LYS A 371 23.56 -59.92 -2.62
C LYS A 371 22.20 -59.36 -3.02
N ASP A 372 21.39 -59.01 -1.99
CA ASP A 372 20.08 -58.46 -2.20
C ASP A 372 20.19 -57.03 -2.74
N ASN A 373 19.35 -56.69 -3.72
CA ASN A 373 19.21 -55.32 -4.18
C ASN A 373 18.21 -54.54 -3.30
N ASP A 374 17.31 -55.24 -2.61
CA ASP A 374 16.38 -54.72 -1.66
C ASP A 374 16.81 -55.07 -0.25
N ILE A 375 17.38 -54.18 0.48
CA ILE A 375 17.96 -54.40 1.81
C ILE A 375 16.87 -54.23 2.89
N TYR A 376 16.71 -55.26 3.67
CA TYR A 376 15.90 -55.27 4.89
C TYR A 376 16.84 -55.41 6.11
N ILE A 377 17.06 -54.30 6.82
CA ILE A 377 17.81 -54.33 8.08
C ILE A 377 16.88 -54.80 9.17
N PRO A 378 17.15 -55.91 9.88
CA PRO A 378 16.27 -56.42 10.92
C PRO A 378 16.32 -55.52 12.16
N SER A 379 15.21 -55.49 12.93
CA SER A 379 15.18 -54.76 14.20
C SER A 379 15.98 -55.47 15.29
N VAL A 380 16.17 -56.77 15.18
CA VAL A 380 16.90 -57.66 16.11
C VAL A 380 17.87 -58.55 15.35
N TYR A 381 19.12 -58.65 15.84
CA TYR A 381 20.14 -59.54 15.40
C TYR A 381 20.76 -60.27 16.58
N ASN A 382 20.86 -61.62 16.53
CA ASN A 382 21.35 -62.43 17.64
C ASN A 382 20.69 -62.06 19.00
N SER A 383 19.39 -61.91 19.02
CA SER A 383 18.55 -61.61 20.19
C SER A 383 18.83 -60.22 20.85
N LYS A 384 19.50 -59.30 20.15
CA LYS A 384 19.74 -57.93 20.58
C LYS A 384 19.32 -56.93 19.52
N PRO A 385 18.89 -55.73 19.90
CA PRO A 385 18.43 -54.72 18.96
C PRO A 385 19.57 -54.29 18.01
N VAL A 386 19.19 -53.97 16.74
CA VAL A 386 20.07 -53.28 15.79
C VAL A 386 19.81 -51.77 15.98
N GLU A 387 20.72 -51.08 16.65
CA GLU A 387 20.54 -49.69 17.11
C GLU A 387 21.23 -48.67 16.21
N MET A 388 22.30 -49.12 15.50
CA MET A 388 23.13 -48.20 14.73
C MET A 388 23.41 -48.72 13.33
N ILE A 389 23.58 -47.79 12.37
CA ILE A 389 24.16 -48.04 11.06
C ILE A 389 25.40 -47.14 10.97
N ASP A 390 26.54 -47.76 10.70
CA ASP A 390 27.84 -47.07 10.73
C ASP A 390 28.01 -46.10 9.54
N SER A 391 28.94 -45.17 9.72
CA SER A 391 29.36 -44.31 8.60
C SER A 391 29.88 -45.14 7.45
N TYR A 392 29.52 -44.77 6.22
CA TYR A 392 29.93 -45.45 4.96
C TYR A 392 29.48 -46.93 4.82
N ALA A 393 28.58 -47.43 5.66
CA ALA A 393 28.19 -48.85 5.68
C ALA A 393 27.75 -49.38 4.33
N PHE A 394 27.01 -48.65 3.55
CA PHE A 394 26.55 -49.01 2.21
C PHE A 394 27.06 -48.08 1.11
N LYS A 395 28.16 -47.37 1.37
CA LYS A 395 28.73 -46.44 0.40
C LYS A 395 29.06 -47.12 -0.94
N ASN A 396 28.62 -46.51 -2.04
CA ASN A 396 28.80 -47.01 -3.42
C ASN A 396 28.16 -48.38 -3.73
N CYS A 397 27.15 -48.79 -2.98
CA CYS A 397 26.33 -49.95 -3.28
C CYS A 397 25.37 -49.60 -4.46
N THR A 398 25.93 -49.53 -5.69
CA THR A 398 25.18 -49.05 -6.88
C THR A 398 24.06 -49.98 -7.33
N GLY A 399 24.07 -51.25 -6.90
CA GLY A 399 23.04 -52.26 -7.20
C GLY A 399 21.83 -52.18 -6.22
N LEU A 400 21.95 -51.43 -5.14
CA LEU A 400 20.88 -51.26 -4.14
C LEU A 400 19.70 -50.51 -4.75
N THR A 401 18.49 -51.10 -4.73
CA THR A 401 17.24 -50.53 -5.25
C THR A 401 16.33 -50.01 -4.14
N SER A 402 16.28 -50.71 -3.01
CA SER A 402 15.56 -50.20 -1.83
C SER A 402 16.23 -50.55 -0.50
N VAL A 403 15.93 -49.75 0.52
CA VAL A 403 16.39 -50.04 1.90
C VAL A 403 15.26 -49.81 2.87
N THR A 404 15.09 -50.76 3.80
CA THR A 404 14.16 -50.64 4.95
C THR A 404 14.95 -50.47 6.23
N ILE A 405 14.80 -49.30 6.86
CA ILE A 405 15.41 -48.93 8.15
C ILE A 405 14.42 -49.32 9.25
N PRO A 406 14.77 -50.20 10.19
CA PRO A 406 13.83 -50.66 11.23
C PRO A 406 13.61 -49.64 12.34
N ASN A 407 12.56 -49.90 13.16
CA ASN A 407 12.17 -49.03 14.27
C ASN A 407 13.16 -48.97 15.43
N SER A 408 14.09 -49.99 15.55
CA SER A 408 15.12 -50.07 16.58
C SER A 408 16.29 -49.11 16.36
N VAL A 409 16.49 -48.60 15.14
CA VAL A 409 17.65 -47.74 14.82
C VAL A 409 17.49 -46.40 15.47
N ILE A 410 18.49 -46.02 16.25
CA ILE A 410 18.56 -44.72 16.97
C ILE A 410 19.62 -43.77 16.38
N TYR A 411 20.55 -44.28 15.59
CA TYR A 411 21.63 -43.51 14.97
C TYR A 411 22.05 -44.06 13.61
N ILE A 412 22.25 -43.15 12.63
CA ILE A 412 22.81 -43.44 11.32
C ILE A 412 24.00 -42.53 11.08
N GLY A 413 25.14 -43.12 10.75
CA GLY A 413 26.42 -42.41 10.55
C GLY A 413 26.48 -41.57 9.28
N TYR A 414 27.64 -41.00 9.03
CA TYR A 414 27.91 -40.13 7.90
C TYR A 414 28.02 -40.92 6.58
N ASP A 415 27.58 -40.33 5.45
CA ASP A 415 27.74 -40.90 4.11
C ASP A 415 27.28 -42.38 3.98
N THR A 416 26.39 -42.83 4.86
CA THR A 416 26.03 -44.25 5.01
C THR A 416 25.64 -44.90 3.68
N PHE A 417 24.80 -44.26 2.86
CA PHE A 417 24.35 -44.74 1.53
C PHE A 417 24.90 -43.85 0.40
N ARG A 418 25.94 -43.07 0.63
CA ARG A 418 26.52 -42.22 -0.41
C ARG A 418 26.88 -42.99 -1.68
N GLY A 419 26.48 -42.48 -2.84
CA GLY A 419 26.79 -43.08 -4.14
C GLY A 419 25.98 -44.35 -4.43
N CYS A 420 24.90 -44.65 -3.70
CA CYS A 420 23.98 -45.73 -4.05
C CYS A 420 23.07 -45.23 -5.20
N THR A 421 23.63 -45.16 -6.41
CA THR A 421 22.96 -44.58 -7.58
C THR A 421 21.75 -45.43 -8.07
N GLY A 422 21.69 -46.72 -7.69
CA GLY A 422 20.53 -47.58 -7.98
C GLY A 422 19.33 -47.37 -7.03
N LEU A 423 19.55 -46.74 -5.87
CA LEU A 423 18.56 -46.60 -4.80
C LEU A 423 17.41 -45.69 -5.24
N THR A 424 16.18 -46.25 -5.30
CA THR A 424 14.96 -45.55 -5.69
C THR A 424 14.02 -45.32 -4.54
N THR A 425 14.05 -46.19 -3.51
CA THR A 425 13.06 -46.18 -2.42
C THR A 425 13.71 -46.38 -1.05
N VAL A 426 13.30 -45.59 -0.08
CA VAL A 426 13.64 -45.72 1.33
C VAL A 426 12.39 -45.94 2.16
N ASN A 427 12.31 -47.03 2.92
CA ASN A 427 11.27 -47.27 3.93
C ASN A 427 11.86 -46.93 5.30
N TRP A 428 11.44 -45.81 5.86
CA TRP A 428 11.95 -45.27 7.11
C TRP A 428 11.01 -45.57 8.28
N ASN A 429 11.40 -46.53 9.13
CA ASN A 429 10.63 -46.92 10.33
C ASN A 429 11.28 -46.54 11.65
N ALA A 430 12.49 -45.92 11.66
CA ALA A 430 13.21 -45.56 12.87
C ALA A 430 12.42 -44.56 13.73
N THR A 431 11.99 -45.01 14.90
CA THR A 431 11.11 -44.21 15.76
C THR A 431 11.87 -43.33 16.78
N ALA A 432 13.10 -43.72 17.12
CA ALA A 432 13.93 -43.05 18.12
C ALA A 432 15.12 -42.26 17.50
N CYS A 433 15.33 -42.34 16.19
CA CYS A 433 16.39 -41.62 15.50
C CYS A 433 16.06 -40.16 15.41
N LYS A 434 16.86 -39.31 16.03
CA LYS A 434 16.70 -37.85 16.05
C LYS A 434 17.55 -37.12 15.02
N ARG A 435 18.65 -37.75 14.60
CA ARG A 435 19.63 -37.20 13.65
C ARG A 435 20.20 -38.29 12.78
N ALA A 436 20.33 -38.08 11.49
CA ALA A 436 20.93 -39.00 10.53
C ALA A 436 21.90 -38.24 9.60
N GLY A 437 23.18 -38.51 9.75
CA GLY A 437 24.23 -37.77 9.03
C GLY A 437 24.50 -36.35 9.52
N ALA A 438 25.01 -35.52 8.61
CA ALA A 438 25.27 -34.07 8.80
C ALA A 438 25.22 -33.36 7.46
N ILE A 439 25.21 -31.99 7.48
CA ILE A 439 25.14 -31.19 6.26
C ILE A 439 26.28 -31.48 5.28
N ASP A 440 27.49 -31.63 5.79
CA ASP A 440 28.70 -31.93 4.99
C ASP A 440 28.83 -33.42 4.61
N TYR A 441 28.09 -34.28 5.28
CA TYR A 441 28.14 -35.76 5.12
C TYR A 441 26.73 -36.36 5.14
N PRO A 442 25.88 -35.99 4.14
CA PRO A 442 24.51 -36.49 4.07
C PRO A 442 24.47 -38.00 3.82
N ILE A 443 23.54 -38.69 4.48
CA ILE A 443 23.49 -40.13 4.42
C ILE A 443 23.14 -40.69 3.03
N PHE A 444 22.36 -39.95 2.20
CA PHE A 444 21.95 -40.29 0.86
C PHE A 444 22.61 -39.41 -0.23
N GLN A 445 23.77 -38.82 0.05
CA GLN A 445 24.49 -38.04 -0.94
C GLN A 445 24.77 -38.84 -2.22
N GLU A 446 24.61 -38.23 -3.38
CA GLU A 446 24.81 -38.87 -4.68
C GLU A 446 23.86 -40.06 -4.99
N CYS A 447 22.77 -40.24 -4.21
CA CYS A 447 21.69 -41.17 -4.55
C CYS A 447 20.74 -40.50 -5.56
N SER A 448 21.22 -40.36 -6.81
CA SER A 448 20.54 -39.55 -7.84
C SER A 448 19.17 -40.08 -8.24
N ASN A 449 18.90 -41.36 -8.05
CA ASN A 449 17.61 -42.00 -8.41
C ASN A 449 16.65 -42.16 -7.22
N LEU A 450 17.01 -41.69 -6.04
CA LEU A 450 16.13 -41.79 -4.85
C LEU A 450 14.91 -40.88 -5.05
N ALA A 451 13.79 -41.50 -5.43
CA ALA A 451 12.55 -40.78 -5.79
C ALA A 451 11.48 -40.87 -4.71
N THR A 452 11.45 -41.93 -3.91
CA THR A 452 10.36 -42.23 -2.96
C THR A 452 10.87 -42.46 -1.54
N VAL A 453 10.24 -41.83 -0.58
CA VAL A 453 10.44 -42.07 0.85
C VAL A 453 9.11 -42.38 1.50
N ASN A 454 9.01 -43.57 2.11
CA ASN A 454 7.87 -44.03 2.89
C ASN A 454 8.22 -43.93 4.38
N ILE A 455 7.58 -42.99 5.09
CA ILE A 455 7.76 -42.83 6.54
C ILE A 455 6.79 -43.80 7.24
N GLY A 456 7.28 -44.60 8.17
CA GLY A 456 6.47 -45.56 8.89
C GLY A 456 5.45 -44.94 9.84
N ALA A 457 4.28 -45.62 10.00
CA ALA A 457 3.12 -45.11 10.77
C ALA A 457 3.39 -44.85 12.27
N ASN A 458 4.51 -45.31 12.84
CA ASN A 458 4.90 -45.08 14.23
C ASN A 458 5.97 -44.00 14.42
N VAL A 459 6.52 -43.47 13.33
CA VAL A 459 7.58 -42.42 13.39
C VAL A 459 6.98 -41.13 13.93
N LYS A 460 7.62 -40.56 14.94
CA LYS A 460 7.20 -39.31 15.58
C LYS A 460 7.97 -38.10 15.09
N ILE A 461 9.20 -38.30 14.66
CA ILE A 461 10.13 -37.24 14.27
C ILE A 461 10.78 -37.59 12.94
N ILE A 462 10.74 -36.71 11.96
CA ILE A 462 11.64 -36.80 10.79
C ILE A 462 12.99 -36.26 11.25
N PRO A 463 14.06 -37.10 11.25
CA PRO A 463 15.36 -36.71 11.83
C PRO A 463 16.00 -35.52 11.14
N SER A 464 16.81 -34.77 11.89
CA SER A 464 17.67 -33.75 11.28
C SER A 464 18.63 -34.37 10.26
N TYR A 465 18.79 -33.70 9.11
CA TYR A 465 19.68 -34.03 7.99
C TYR A 465 19.34 -35.30 7.20
N VAL A 466 18.24 -35.98 7.52
CA VAL A 466 17.97 -37.36 7.01
C VAL A 466 17.90 -37.46 5.49
N PHE A 467 17.20 -36.53 4.81
CA PHE A 467 17.05 -36.48 3.36
C PHE A 467 17.76 -35.27 2.74
N CYS A 468 18.80 -34.81 3.39
CA CYS A 468 19.57 -33.68 2.93
C CYS A 468 20.22 -33.99 1.58
N TYR A 469 20.11 -33.10 0.58
CA TYR A 469 20.59 -33.20 -0.80
C TYR A 469 20.01 -34.39 -1.60
N CYS A 470 18.85 -34.94 -1.25
CA CYS A 470 18.14 -35.92 -2.06
C CYS A 470 17.48 -35.24 -3.28
N ALA A 471 18.30 -34.86 -4.26
CA ALA A 471 17.83 -34.08 -5.43
C ALA A 471 16.84 -34.86 -6.34
N GLY A 472 16.87 -36.18 -6.34
CA GLY A 472 15.92 -37.00 -7.08
C GLY A 472 14.57 -37.23 -6.39
N LEU A 473 14.45 -36.80 -5.12
CA LEU A 473 13.27 -37.08 -4.31
C LEU A 473 12.07 -36.30 -4.84
N THR A 474 11.02 -37.02 -5.24
CA THR A 474 9.78 -36.44 -5.79
C THR A 474 8.56 -36.74 -4.96
N ASN A 475 8.59 -37.83 -4.14
CA ASN A 475 7.45 -38.25 -3.36
C ASN A 475 7.86 -38.59 -1.92
N VAL A 476 7.21 -37.95 -0.97
CA VAL A 476 7.35 -38.19 0.48
C VAL A 476 5.98 -38.27 1.08
N THR A 477 5.64 -39.39 1.71
CA THR A 477 4.40 -39.56 2.47
C THR A 477 4.72 -39.43 3.96
N ILE A 478 4.22 -38.38 4.60
CA ILE A 478 4.38 -38.14 6.05
C ILE A 478 3.10 -38.61 6.76
N PRO A 479 3.16 -39.62 7.65
CA PRO A 479 2.00 -40.11 8.34
C PRO A 479 1.59 -39.18 9.51
N ASN A 480 0.32 -39.27 9.94
CA ASN A 480 -0.25 -38.51 11.04
C ASN A 480 0.39 -38.80 12.42
N SER A 481 1.34 -39.72 12.49
CA SER A 481 2.14 -39.96 13.69
C SER A 481 3.24 -38.95 13.92
N VAL A 482 3.70 -38.26 12.84
CA VAL A 482 4.84 -37.34 12.89
C VAL A 482 4.41 -36.04 13.54
N THR A 483 5.13 -35.62 14.56
CA THR A 483 4.88 -34.37 15.32
C THR A 483 5.90 -33.28 15.03
N SER A 484 7.06 -33.62 14.47
CA SER A 484 8.09 -32.64 14.12
C SER A 484 8.94 -33.05 12.91
N ILE A 485 9.37 -32.03 12.15
CA ILE A 485 10.34 -32.17 11.05
C ILE A 485 11.64 -31.52 11.54
N GLY A 486 12.74 -32.30 11.51
CA GLY A 486 14.04 -31.88 12.04
C GLY A 486 14.75 -30.83 11.19
N GLU A 487 15.78 -30.24 11.75
CA GLU A 487 16.66 -29.29 11.10
C GLU A 487 17.28 -29.91 9.82
N ASN A 488 17.31 -29.14 8.69
CA ASN A 488 17.84 -29.59 7.39
C ASN A 488 17.26 -30.92 6.86
N ALA A 489 16.09 -31.37 7.33
CA ALA A 489 15.57 -32.69 7.02
C ALA A 489 15.42 -32.95 5.50
N PHE A 490 15.01 -31.95 4.72
CA PHE A 490 14.83 -31.96 3.26
C PHE A 490 15.69 -30.91 2.55
N PHE A 491 16.76 -30.44 3.19
CA PHE A 491 17.63 -29.43 2.59
C PHE A 491 18.13 -29.87 1.21
N GLY A 492 17.93 -29.03 0.18
CA GLY A 492 18.44 -29.29 -1.19
C GLY A 492 17.70 -30.40 -1.94
N CYS A 493 16.49 -30.77 -1.53
CA CYS A 493 15.63 -31.71 -2.28
C CYS A 493 15.02 -30.99 -3.51
N THR A 494 15.84 -30.74 -4.52
CA THR A 494 15.48 -29.95 -5.70
C THR A 494 14.41 -30.58 -6.59
N GLY A 495 14.23 -31.93 -6.52
CA GLY A 495 13.20 -32.65 -7.24
C GLY A 495 11.82 -32.66 -6.57
N LEU A 496 11.76 -32.23 -5.29
CA LEU A 496 10.51 -32.25 -4.54
C LEU A 496 9.60 -31.12 -5.01
N THR A 497 8.49 -31.50 -5.68
CA THR A 497 7.55 -30.52 -6.27
C THR A 497 6.40 -30.16 -5.33
N SER A 498 6.00 -31.08 -4.46
CA SER A 498 4.99 -30.86 -3.43
C SER A 498 5.22 -31.79 -2.25
N ILE A 499 4.76 -31.41 -1.07
CA ILE A 499 4.77 -32.24 0.13
C ILE A 499 3.56 -31.85 1.01
N THR A 500 2.87 -32.86 1.53
CA THR A 500 1.78 -32.67 2.48
C THR A 500 2.30 -32.87 3.90
N ILE A 501 2.21 -31.83 4.72
CA ILE A 501 2.54 -31.87 6.16
C ILE A 501 1.24 -32.12 6.92
N PRO A 502 1.12 -33.23 7.70
CA PRO A 502 -0.10 -33.52 8.43
C PRO A 502 -0.31 -32.60 9.65
N ASP A 503 -1.56 -32.48 10.09
CA ASP A 503 -1.97 -31.63 11.22
C ASP A 503 -1.36 -32.04 12.57
N SER A 504 -0.73 -33.21 12.66
CA SER A 504 0.03 -33.65 13.82
C SER A 504 1.37 -32.93 14.00
N VAL A 505 1.91 -32.32 12.93
CA VAL A 505 3.21 -31.62 12.96
C VAL A 505 3.07 -30.26 13.62
N THR A 506 3.74 -30.08 14.75
CA THR A 506 3.73 -28.82 15.51
C THR A 506 4.96 -27.95 15.29
N SER A 507 6.01 -28.51 14.68
CA SER A 507 7.24 -27.75 14.41
C SER A 507 7.91 -28.19 13.11
N ILE A 508 8.38 -27.20 12.36
CA ILE A 508 9.23 -27.32 11.17
C ILE A 508 10.57 -26.69 11.53
N GLY A 509 11.63 -27.50 11.53
CA GLY A 509 12.94 -27.06 11.99
C GLY A 509 13.62 -26.08 11.04
N LYS A 510 14.69 -25.45 11.55
CA LYS A 510 15.54 -24.55 10.76
C LYS A 510 16.05 -25.24 9.49
N TYR A 511 16.08 -24.51 8.37
CA TYR A 511 16.57 -25.01 7.07
C TYR A 511 15.81 -26.23 6.53
N ALA A 512 14.67 -26.63 7.09
CA ALA A 512 14.04 -27.92 6.81
C ALA A 512 13.76 -28.15 5.31
N PHE A 513 13.35 -27.13 4.57
CA PHE A 513 13.10 -27.16 3.12
C PHE A 513 13.99 -26.18 2.36
N ARG A 514 15.12 -25.77 2.96
CA ARG A 514 16.03 -24.84 2.28
C ARG A 514 16.52 -25.40 0.95
N ASN A 515 16.56 -24.56 -0.09
CA ASN A 515 16.96 -24.94 -1.45
C ASN A 515 16.13 -26.09 -2.08
N CYS A 516 14.89 -26.29 -1.64
CA CYS A 516 13.92 -27.12 -2.37
C CYS A 516 13.41 -26.35 -3.58
N SER A 517 14.28 -26.09 -4.55
CA SER A 517 13.99 -25.21 -5.69
C SER A 517 12.88 -25.70 -6.62
N GLY A 518 12.55 -27.01 -6.60
CA GLY A 518 11.43 -27.59 -7.33
C GLY A 518 10.07 -27.45 -6.65
N LEU A 519 10.06 -27.07 -5.36
CA LEU A 519 8.82 -27.01 -4.56
C LEU A 519 7.91 -25.89 -5.05
N THR A 520 6.78 -26.27 -5.62
CA THR A 520 5.80 -25.30 -6.19
C THR A 520 4.70 -24.90 -5.20
N SER A 521 4.37 -25.82 -4.30
CA SER A 521 3.35 -25.59 -3.26
C SER A 521 3.62 -26.41 -2.02
N ILE A 522 3.25 -25.88 -0.87
CA ILE A 522 3.29 -26.56 0.42
C ILE A 522 2.18 -25.99 1.30
N THR A 523 1.49 -26.85 2.07
CA THR A 523 0.51 -26.44 3.07
C THR A 523 1.13 -26.57 4.45
N ILE A 524 1.13 -25.49 5.22
CA ILE A 524 1.56 -25.46 6.62
C ILE A 524 0.32 -25.73 7.48
N PRO A 525 0.30 -26.76 8.33
CA PRO A 525 -0.87 -27.08 9.15
C PRO A 525 -1.06 -26.07 10.30
N ASN A 526 -2.32 -25.95 10.77
CA ASN A 526 -2.70 -25.06 11.88
C ASN A 526 -2.09 -25.44 13.25
N SER A 527 -1.38 -26.54 13.34
CA SER A 527 -0.62 -26.96 14.52
C SER A 527 0.76 -26.30 14.62
N VAL A 528 1.27 -25.70 13.53
CA VAL A 528 2.57 -25.03 13.49
C VAL A 528 2.42 -23.61 14.02
N THR A 529 3.25 -23.24 15.02
CA THR A 529 3.17 -21.92 15.67
C THR A 529 4.30 -20.95 15.26
N SER A 530 5.32 -21.43 14.58
CA SER A 530 6.43 -20.61 14.06
C SER A 530 6.95 -21.15 12.74
N ILE A 531 7.41 -20.25 11.86
CA ILE A 531 8.23 -20.58 10.70
C ILE A 531 9.66 -20.22 11.06
N ASP A 532 10.51 -21.23 11.26
CA ASP A 532 11.84 -21.03 11.77
C ASP A 532 12.82 -20.47 10.73
N GLU A 533 14.04 -20.16 11.19
CA GLU A 533 15.13 -19.62 10.39
C GLU A 533 15.40 -20.44 9.12
N ASN A 534 15.43 -19.78 7.94
CA ASN A 534 15.72 -20.37 6.64
C ASN A 534 14.83 -21.57 6.23
N ALA A 535 13.66 -21.75 6.85
CA ALA A 535 12.85 -22.95 6.64
C ALA A 535 12.53 -23.21 5.17
N PHE A 536 12.28 -22.17 4.36
CA PHE A 536 11.97 -22.22 2.93
C PHE A 536 12.95 -21.37 2.08
N ASP A 537 14.14 -21.04 2.62
CA ASP A 537 15.15 -20.28 1.87
C ASP A 537 15.51 -20.97 0.55
N GLY A 538 15.49 -20.23 -0.55
CA GLY A 538 15.83 -20.74 -1.89
C GLY A 538 14.77 -21.65 -2.52
N CYS A 539 13.54 -21.71 -2.02
CA CYS A 539 12.41 -22.39 -2.68
C CYS A 539 11.92 -21.55 -3.88
N SER A 540 12.75 -21.48 -4.92
CA SER A 540 12.58 -20.54 -6.03
C SER A 540 11.35 -20.78 -6.92
N SER A 541 10.80 -22.02 -6.94
CA SER A 541 9.57 -22.34 -7.66
C SER A 541 8.29 -22.19 -6.83
N LEU A 542 8.39 -21.84 -5.54
CA LEU A 542 7.24 -21.70 -4.67
C LEU A 542 6.42 -20.48 -5.10
N THR A 543 5.21 -20.72 -5.62
CA THR A 543 4.36 -19.66 -6.19
C THR A 543 3.39 -19.07 -5.20
N ASN A 544 2.92 -19.89 -4.25
CA ASN A 544 2.00 -19.52 -3.21
C ASN A 544 2.23 -20.35 -1.95
N ILE A 545 2.09 -19.74 -0.80
CA ILE A 545 2.10 -20.39 0.50
C ILE A 545 1.10 -19.71 1.41
N GLU A 546 0.29 -20.51 2.09
CA GLU A 546 -0.63 -20.04 3.12
C GLU A 546 0.01 -20.20 4.48
N ILE A 547 0.15 -19.10 5.21
CA ILE A 547 0.63 -19.08 6.59
C ILE A 547 -0.60 -19.16 7.49
N PRO A 548 -0.74 -20.20 8.34
CA PRO A 548 -1.92 -20.35 9.17
C PRO A 548 -1.96 -19.35 10.34
N ASP A 549 -3.17 -19.08 10.85
CA ASP A 549 -3.40 -18.17 11.97
C ASP A 549 -2.76 -18.61 13.31
N SER A 550 -2.24 -19.83 13.38
CA SER A 550 -1.45 -20.32 14.52
C SER A 550 -0.02 -19.75 14.57
N VAL A 551 0.50 -19.27 13.43
CA VAL A 551 1.88 -18.77 13.34
C VAL A 551 1.98 -17.39 13.95
N THR A 552 2.85 -17.25 14.95
CA THR A 552 3.06 -15.98 15.67
C THR A 552 4.34 -15.24 15.25
N SER A 553 5.26 -15.92 14.55
CA SER A 553 6.50 -15.32 14.08
C SER A 553 7.01 -15.92 12.78
N ILE A 554 7.60 -15.08 11.93
CA ILE A 554 8.33 -15.46 10.72
C ILE A 554 9.82 -15.24 10.99
N GLY A 555 10.60 -16.32 10.93
CA GLY A 555 12.01 -16.35 11.28
C GLY A 555 12.93 -15.62 10.28
N GLU A 556 14.20 -15.52 10.66
CA GLU A 556 15.26 -14.97 9.80
C GLU A 556 15.36 -15.76 8.49
N SER A 557 15.39 -15.06 7.35
CA SER A 557 15.53 -15.67 6.01
C SER A 557 14.49 -16.75 5.68
N ALA A 558 13.35 -16.80 6.36
CA ALA A 558 12.38 -17.90 6.25
C ALA A 558 11.95 -18.18 4.80
N PHE A 559 11.78 -17.15 3.97
CA PHE A 559 11.42 -17.19 2.55
C PHE A 559 12.45 -16.47 1.66
N HIS A 560 13.70 -16.33 2.14
CA HIS A 560 14.75 -15.70 1.33
C HIS A 560 14.91 -16.39 -0.02
N GLY A 561 14.99 -15.64 -1.12
CA GLY A 561 15.19 -16.18 -2.47
C GLY A 561 14.01 -16.99 -3.04
N CYS A 562 12.80 -16.91 -2.46
CA CYS A 562 11.60 -17.50 -3.05
C CYS A 562 11.14 -16.64 -4.25
N THR A 563 11.89 -16.70 -5.35
CA THR A 563 11.70 -15.84 -6.52
C THR A 563 10.38 -16.03 -7.25
N GLY A 564 9.80 -17.24 -7.15
CA GLY A 564 8.50 -17.60 -7.73
C GLY A 564 7.30 -17.10 -6.92
N LEU A 565 7.49 -16.67 -5.65
CA LEU A 565 6.41 -16.27 -4.76
C LEU A 565 5.75 -14.99 -5.26
N THR A 566 4.49 -15.11 -5.71
CA THR A 566 3.75 -13.99 -6.30
C THR A 566 2.87 -13.24 -5.31
N SER A 567 2.41 -13.94 -4.29
CA SER A 567 1.59 -13.40 -3.20
C SER A 567 1.83 -14.13 -1.90
N ILE A 568 1.66 -13.45 -0.80
CA ILE A 568 1.68 -14.04 0.54
C ILE A 568 0.70 -13.30 1.45
N THR A 569 -0.06 -14.06 2.22
CA THR A 569 -0.89 -13.53 3.31
C THR A 569 -0.17 -13.74 4.63
N ILE A 570 0.13 -12.66 5.32
CA ILE A 570 0.68 -12.70 6.69
C ILE A 570 -0.52 -12.57 7.63
N PRO A 571 -0.81 -13.58 8.47
CA PRO A 571 -1.98 -13.55 9.35
C PRO A 571 -1.81 -12.56 10.51
N ASP A 572 -2.95 -12.14 11.09
CA ASP A 572 -3.00 -11.20 12.20
C ASP A 572 -2.43 -11.76 13.53
N SER A 573 -2.07 -13.03 13.56
CA SER A 573 -1.33 -13.66 14.67
C SER A 573 0.16 -13.32 14.68
N VAL A 574 0.74 -12.93 13.54
CA VAL A 574 2.17 -12.66 13.41
C VAL A 574 2.52 -11.33 14.06
N THR A 575 3.44 -11.36 15.02
CA THR A 575 3.88 -10.17 15.77
C THR A 575 5.22 -9.61 15.30
N SER A 576 6.00 -10.40 14.56
CA SER A 576 7.32 -9.97 14.06
C SER A 576 7.69 -10.64 12.73
N ILE A 577 8.36 -9.87 11.88
CA ILE A 577 8.98 -10.34 10.63
C ILE A 577 10.49 -10.27 10.78
N GLY A 578 11.15 -11.43 10.66
CA GLY A 578 12.59 -11.58 10.87
C GLY A 578 13.46 -10.86 9.85
N ASN A 579 14.75 -10.77 10.14
CA ASN A 579 15.74 -10.26 9.19
C ASN A 579 15.75 -11.11 7.91
N TYR A 580 15.89 -10.47 6.75
CA TYR A 580 15.95 -11.13 5.43
C TYR A 580 14.75 -12.01 5.09
N ALA A 581 13.65 -11.99 5.87
CA ALA A 581 12.57 -12.97 5.80
C ALA A 581 12.04 -13.22 4.38
N PHE A 582 11.92 -12.18 3.56
CA PHE A 582 11.47 -12.21 2.16
C PHE A 582 12.48 -11.61 1.18
N GLN A 583 13.77 -11.52 1.58
CA GLN A 583 14.78 -10.95 0.70
C GLN A 583 14.85 -11.72 -0.62
N GLY A 584 14.87 -11.00 -1.74
CA GLY A 584 14.99 -11.59 -3.07
C GLY A 584 13.72 -12.30 -3.58
N CYS A 585 12.55 -12.12 -2.96
CA CYS A 585 11.27 -12.57 -3.48
C CYS A 585 10.84 -11.69 -4.66
N THR A 586 11.53 -11.85 -5.79
CA THR A 586 11.36 -10.98 -6.97
C THR A 586 9.99 -11.07 -7.64
N GLY A 587 9.28 -12.19 -7.46
CA GLY A 587 7.92 -12.40 -7.96
C GLY A 587 6.83 -11.73 -7.14
N LEU A 588 7.12 -11.35 -5.88
CA LEU A 588 6.13 -10.80 -4.95
C LEU A 588 5.62 -9.44 -5.43
N THR A 589 4.31 -9.35 -5.70
CA THR A 589 3.70 -8.15 -6.27
C THR A 589 3.09 -7.21 -5.25
N SER A 590 2.58 -7.75 -4.16
CA SER A 590 1.99 -6.99 -3.06
C SER A 590 2.16 -7.71 -1.73
N VAL A 591 2.23 -6.95 -0.65
CA VAL A 591 2.22 -7.49 0.71
C VAL A 591 1.44 -6.58 1.64
N LYS A 592 0.59 -7.18 2.47
CA LYS A 592 -0.04 -6.52 3.62
C LYS A 592 0.65 -7.00 4.88
N ILE A 593 1.24 -6.08 5.62
CA ILE A 593 1.79 -6.31 6.95
C ILE A 593 0.68 -6.01 7.96
N PRO A 594 0.25 -7.00 8.76
CA PRO A 594 -0.88 -6.82 9.66
C PRO A 594 -0.58 -5.88 10.84
N ASP A 595 -1.65 -5.41 11.48
CA ASP A 595 -1.56 -4.48 12.63
C ASP A 595 -0.93 -5.12 13.88
N SER A 596 -0.86 -6.44 13.96
CA SER A 596 -0.18 -7.20 15.02
C SER A 596 1.35 -7.11 14.96
N VAL A 597 1.91 -6.85 13.77
CA VAL A 597 3.36 -6.77 13.58
C VAL A 597 3.90 -5.47 14.19
N THR A 598 4.84 -5.59 15.13
CA THR A 598 5.46 -4.43 15.78
C THR A 598 6.74 -3.97 15.11
N SER A 599 7.42 -4.86 14.38
CA SER A 599 8.69 -4.53 13.72
C SER A 599 8.89 -5.30 12.43
N ILE A 600 9.50 -4.63 11.45
CA ILE A 600 9.96 -5.22 10.19
C ILE A 600 11.48 -5.33 10.27
N GLY A 601 12.02 -6.53 10.08
CA GLY A 601 13.45 -6.84 10.26
C GLY A 601 14.38 -6.17 9.25
N TYR A 602 15.69 -6.23 9.53
CA TYR A 602 16.77 -5.82 8.64
C TYR A 602 16.66 -6.56 7.29
N ARG A 603 16.63 -5.81 6.18
CA ARG A 603 16.51 -6.36 4.80
C ARG A 603 15.33 -7.30 4.57
N ALA A 604 14.26 -7.20 5.35
CA ALA A 604 13.16 -8.17 5.30
C ALA A 604 12.54 -8.37 3.91
N PHE A 605 12.41 -7.32 3.10
CA PHE A 605 11.91 -7.34 1.71
C PHE A 605 12.94 -6.82 0.71
N ASN A 606 14.24 -6.83 1.06
CA ASN A 606 15.29 -6.35 0.17
C ASN A 606 15.29 -7.08 -1.17
N GLY A 607 15.33 -6.36 -2.28
CA GLY A 607 15.37 -6.93 -3.63
C GLY A 607 14.06 -7.56 -4.10
N CYS A 608 12.92 -7.29 -3.47
CA CYS A 608 11.59 -7.66 -3.97
C CYS A 608 11.22 -6.77 -5.16
N THR A 609 11.87 -6.97 -6.30
CA THR A 609 11.77 -6.07 -7.47
C THR A 609 10.37 -6.02 -8.10
N GLY A 610 9.57 -7.09 -7.92
CA GLY A 610 8.17 -7.16 -8.38
C GLY A 610 7.17 -6.41 -7.50
N LEU A 611 7.59 -6.01 -6.27
CA LEU A 611 6.69 -5.41 -5.28
C LEU A 611 6.23 -4.02 -5.74
N THR A 612 4.95 -3.90 -6.07
CA THR A 612 4.34 -2.63 -6.53
C THR A 612 3.58 -1.92 -5.43
N SER A 613 3.13 -2.64 -4.42
CA SER A 613 2.41 -2.07 -3.28
C SER A 613 2.75 -2.76 -1.96
N VAL A 614 2.83 -1.98 -0.90
CA VAL A 614 2.96 -2.45 0.47
C VAL A 614 1.97 -1.70 1.36
N ILE A 615 1.23 -2.44 2.18
CA ILE A 615 0.38 -1.89 3.24
C ILE A 615 1.08 -2.19 4.56
N ILE A 616 1.46 -1.15 5.29
CA ILE A 616 2.11 -1.26 6.60
C ILE A 616 1.04 -1.07 7.67
N GLY A 617 0.84 -2.09 8.49
CA GLY A 617 -0.16 -2.06 9.57
C GLY A 617 0.13 -1.03 10.65
N SER A 618 -0.92 -0.56 11.31
CA SER A 618 -0.87 0.50 12.33
C SER A 618 -0.17 0.09 13.64
N GLY A 619 0.15 -1.19 13.83
CA GLY A 619 0.97 -1.67 14.97
C GLY A 619 2.47 -1.56 14.75
N VAL A 620 2.94 -1.32 13.52
CA VAL A 620 4.37 -1.25 13.22
C VAL A 620 4.97 0.00 13.82
N THR A 621 5.92 -0.18 14.75
CA THR A 621 6.64 0.93 15.39
C THR A 621 8.05 1.13 14.83
N SER A 622 8.63 0.11 14.18
CA SER A 622 9.97 0.18 13.61
C SER A 622 10.11 -0.56 12.28
N ILE A 623 10.85 0.03 11.36
CA ILE A 623 11.24 -0.54 10.07
C ILE A 623 12.77 -0.62 10.06
N GLY A 624 13.34 -1.80 9.81
CA GLY A 624 14.78 -2.04 9.83
C GLY A 624 15.56 -1.39 8.68
N ASP A 625 16.89 -1.34 8.82
CA ASP A 625 17.77 -0.89 7.75
C ASP A 625 17.58 -1.72 6.49
N TYR A 626 17.57 -1.07 5.33
CA TYR A 626 17.41 -1.70 4.01
C TYR A 626 16.15 -2.56 3.86
N ALA A 627 15.13 -2.42 4.70
CA ALA A 627 13.98 -3.33 4.75
C ALA A 627 13.31 -3.53 3.38
N PHE A 628 13.16 -2.49 2.57
CA PHE A 628 12.61 -2.49 1.21
C PHE A 628 13.63 -2.02 0.15
N TYR A 629 14.94 -2.11 0.46
CA TYR A 629 15.99 -1.71 -0.50
C TYR A 629 15.86 -2.47 -1.82
N GLY A 630 15.92 -1.76 -2.94
CA GLY A 630 15.86 -2.36 -4.27
C GLY A 630 14.48 -2.89 -4.68
N CYS A 631 13.40 -2.53 -3.97
CA CYS A 631 12.03 -2.81 -4.42
C CYS A 631 11.66 -1.88 -5.58
N SER A 632 12.26 -2.11 -6.75
CA SER A 632 12.16 -1.19 -7.90
C SER A 632 10.75 -1.08 -8.51
N GLY A 633 9.86 -2.02 -8.22
CA GLY A 633 8.43 -1.94 -8.58
C GLY A 633 7.64 -0.95 -7.73
N LEU A 634 8.15 -0.57 -6.54
CA LEU A 634 7.42 0.25 -5.58
C LEU A 634 7.51 1.73 -5.95
N THR A 635 6.36 2.32 -6.28
CA THR A 635 6.26 3.73 -6.69
C THR A 635 5.68 4.64 -5.61
N SER A 636 5.01 4.08 -4.62
CA SER A 636 4.46 4.83 -3.49
C SER A 636 4.53 4.04 -2.20
N VAL A 637 4.62 4.74 -1.09
CA VAL A 637 4.53 4.15 0.25
C VAL A 637 3.76 5.06 1.20
N THR A 638 2.92 4.43 2.03
CA THR A 638 2.27 5.09 3.17
C THR A 638 2.83 4.49 4.45
N ILE A 639 3.39 5.34 5.29
CA ILE A 639 3.96 4.99 6.59
C ILE A 639 3.02 5.53 7.66
N ASP A 640 2.49 4.63 8.49
CA ASP A 640 1.56 5.02 9.55
C ASP A 640 2.24 5.87 10.63
N ASN A 641 1.44 6.63 11.36
CA ASN A 641 1.92 7.47 12.47
C ASN A 641 2.45 6.69 13.69
N SER A 642 2.19 5.40 13.77
CA SER A 642 2.75 4.48 14.76
C SER A 642 4.26 4.27 14.57
N VAL A 643 4.77 4.43 13.35
CA VAL A 643 6.19 4.22 13.05
C VAL A 643 7.01 5.35 13.67
N THR A 644 7.80 5.01 14.67
CA THR A 644 8.69 5.95 15.40
C THR A 644 10.15 5.83 14.98
N SER A 645 10.51 4.73 14.31
CA SER A 645 11.88 4.47 13.85
C SER A 645 11.89 3.85 12.45
N ILE A 646 12.76 4.37 11.60
CA ILE A 646 13.00 3.83 10.27
C ILE A 646 14.49 3.73 10.02
N GLY A 647 14.93 2.59 9.49
CA GLY A 647 16.32 2.26 9.28
C GLY A 647 16.94 2.98 8.08
N TYR A 648 18.26 3.00 8.07
CA TYR A 648 19.07 3.57 7.00
C TYR A 648 18.74 2.92 5.65
N ARG A 649 18.49 3.73 4.61
CA ARG A 649 18.17 3.29 3.24
C ARG A 649 17.02 2.30 3.15
N ALA A 650 16.03 2.41 4.03
CA ALA A 650 14.92 1.47 4.07
C ALA A 650 14.19 1.31 2.73
N PHE A 651 14.06 2.37 1.93
CA PHE A 651 13.43 2.38 0.61
C PHE A 651 14.39 2.83 -0.52
N TYR A 652 15.71 2.74 -0.29
CA TYR A 652 16.68 3.14 -1.30
C TYR A 652 16.63 2.19 -2.52
N GLU A 653 16.89 2.70 -3.72
CA GLU A 653 16.70 1.98 -5.00
C GLU A 653 15.25 1.52 -5.29
N CYS A 654 14.25 2.04 -4.56
CA CYS A 654 12.86 2.03 -5.01
C CYS A 654 12.62 3.18 -6.00
N ASN A 655 11.64 3.00 -6.89
CA ASN A 655 11.21 4.06 -7.81
C ASN A 655 10.10 4.93 -7.20
N LEU A 656 10.25 5.29 -5.93
CA LEU A 656 9.24 6.07 -5.20
C LEU A 656 9.09 7.45 -5.81
N THR A 657 7.87 7.75 -6.25
CA THR A 657 7.43 9.09 -6.65
C THR A 657 6.55 9.74 -5.58
N LYS A 658 5.94 8.94 -4.69
CA LYS A 658 5.06 9.41 -3.61
C LYS A 658 5.39 8.79 -2.28
N ILE A 659 5.48 9.63 -1.23
CA ILE A 659 5.66 9.19 0.16
C ILE A 659 4.64 9.88 1.06
N THR A 660 3.95 9.11 1.88
CA THR A 660 3.04 9.60 2.91
C THR A 660 3.50 9.11 4.27
N GLY A 661 3.56 9.98 5.28
CA GLY A 661 3.95 9.57 6.62
C GLY A 661 4.17 10.71 7.60
N PRO A 662 4.54 10.38 8.87
CA PRO A 662 4.81 11.39 9.89
C PRO A 662 6.08 12.19 9.57
N ALA A 663 6.10 13.45 9.99
CA ALA A 663 7.22 14.38 9.73
C ALA A 663 8.58 13.82 10.18
N ALA A 664 8.64 13.20 11.36
CA ALA A 664 9.85 12.63 11.92
C ALA A 664 10.53 11.57 11.00
N ILE A 665 9.72 10.89 10.20
CA ILE A 665 10.17 9.86 9.26
C ILE A 665 10.46 10.47 7.88
N VAL A 666 9.48 11.15 7.29
CA VAL A 666 9.60 11.65 5.90
C VAL A 666 10.60 12.82 5.77
N SER A 667 10.90 13.52 6.88
CA SER A 667 11.94 14.56 6.89
C SER A 667 13.37 14.01 6.66
N SER A 668 13.57 12.72 6.84
CA SER A 668 14.85 12.04 6.55
C SER A 668 14.91 11.43 5.14
N ILE A 669 14.15 11.99 4.18
CA ILE A 669 13.94 11.45 2.83
C ILE A 669 15.24 11.13 2.08
N SER A 670 16.29 11.94 2.23
CA SER A 670 17.59 11.72 1.58
C SER A 670 18.31 10.46 2.07
N GLN A 671 18.00 10.00 3.29
CA GLN A 671 18.55 8.78 3.87
C GLN A 671 17.66 7.56 3.57
N LEU A 672 16.36 7.78 3.34
CA LEU A 672 15.38 6.72 3.13
C LEU A 672 15.37 6.20 1.71
N CYS A 673 15.45 7.10 0.71
CA CYS A 673 15.29 6.79 -0.69
C CYS A 673 16.05 7.77 -1.60
N ASN A 674 15.89 7.63 -2.92
CA ASN A 674 16.38 8.64 -3.88
C ASN A 674 15.47 9.88 -3.87
N SER A 675 15.80 10.85 -3.04
CA SER A 675 15.03 12.08 -2.84
C SER A 675 14.76 12.89 -4.11
N LYS A 676 15.60 12.74 -5.15
CA LYS A 676 15.42 13.44 -6.44
C LYS A 676 14.33 12.83 -7.32
N ALA A 677 13.94 11.57 -7.07
CA ALA A 677 12.89 10.89 -7.80
C ALA A 677 11.49 11.14 -7.20
N VAL A 678 11.42 11.57 -5.93
CA VAL A 678 10.16 11.78 -5.23
C VAL A 678 9.49 13.07 -5.74
N GLU A 679 8.26 12.91 -6.22
CA GLU A 679 7.44 13.98 -6.80
C GLU A 679 6.38 14.52 -5.84
N GLU A 680 5.87 13.66 -4.95
CA GLU A 680 4.81 14.00 -4.00
C GLU A 680 5.15 13.53 -2.58
N VAL A 681 5.03 14.43 -1.63
CA VAL A 681 5.16 14.14 -0.19
C VAL A 681 3.91 14.57 0.55
N VAL A 682 3.34 13.67 1.34
CA VAL A 682 2.23 13.95 2.25
C VAL A 682 2.72 13.75 3.69
N ILE A 683 2.78 14.83 4.45
CA ILE A 683 3.20 14.81 5.85
C ILE A 683 1.95 14.74 6.72
N THR A 684 1.78 13.68 7.50
CA THR A 684 0.53 13.43 8.23
C THR A 684 0.47 14.17 9.56
N ASN A 685 1.57 14.15 10.33
CA ASN A 685 1.66 14.80 11.64
C ASN A 685 3.12 15.08 12.04
N GLY A 686 3.31 15.68 13.22
CA GLY A 686 4.59 15.86 13.87
C GLY A 686 5.31 17.15 13.50
N MET A 687 6.60 17.23 13.86
CA MET A 687 7.46 18.39 13.68
C MET A 687 8.47 18.15 12.56
N ILE A 688 8.59 19.09 11.63
CA ILE A 688 9.62 19.06 10.58
C ILE A 688 10.84 19.82 11.09
N PHE A 689 11.98 19.13 11.20
CA PHE A 689 13.22 19.73 11.67
C PHE A 689 13.86 20.67 10.62
N GLU A 690 14.52 21.72 11.08
CA GLU A 690 15.05 22.78 10.23
C GLU A 690 16.12 22.31 9.24
N SER A 691 17.04 21.46 9.67
CA SER A 691 18.23 21.12 8.90
C SER A 691 17.98 20.08 7.83
N ASN A 692 17.91 20.51 6.58
CA ASN A 692 17.99 19.65 5.41
C ASN A 692 16.90 18.58 5.26
N SER A 693 15.76 18.70 5.96
CA SER A 693 14.69 17.70 5.92
C SER A 693 14.32 17.27 4.50
N PHE A 694 14.04 18.22 3.63
CA PHE A 694 13.74 18.02 2.21
C PHE A 694 14.70 18.77 1.29
N SER A 695 15.91 19.09 1.78
CA SER A 695 16.88 19.88 1.04
C SER A 695 17.24 19.24 -0.31
N ALA A 696 17.23 20.05 -1.36
CA ALA A 696 17.57 19.65 -2.73
C ALA A 696 16.72 18.51 -3.32
N CYS A 697 15.48 18.30 -2.81
CA CYS A 697 14.50 17.41 -3.43
C CYS A 697 13.98 18.05 -4.74
N THR A 698 14.81 18.09 -5.77
CA THR A 698 14.53 18.81 -7.03
C THR A 698 13.39 18.19 -7.84
N GLY A 699 13.07 16.91 -7.63
CA GLY A 699 11.93 16.22 -8.24
C GLY A 699 10.60 16.55 -7.59
N LEU A 700 10.59 17.05 -6.35
CA LEU A 700 9.38 17.30 -5.59
C LEU A 700 8.51 18.37 -6.26
N THR A 701 7.32 17.96 -6.71
CA THR A 701 6.34 18.82 -7.37
C THR A 701 5.17 19.20 -6.47
N SER A 702 4.85 18.36 -5.50
CA SER A 702 3.71 18.56 -4.60
C SER A 702 4.05 18.20 -3.15
N ILE A 703 3.60 19.04 -2.23
CA ILE A 703 3.66 18.76 -0.80
C ILE A 703 2.32 19.02 -0.13
N THR A 704 1.91 18.09 0.74
CA THR A 704 0.74 18.25 1.60
C THR A 704 1.18 18.25 3.06
N ILE A 705 0.81 19.28 3.79
CA ILE A 705 1.01 19.42 5.24
C ILE A 705 -0.25 18.95 5.94
N GLY A 706 -0.18 17.87 6.68
CA GLY A 706 -1.31 17.26 7.39
C GLY A 706 -1.80 18.12 8.56
N SER A 707 -3.01 17.79 9.03
CA SER A 707 -3.64 18.51 10.15
C SER A 707 -2.87 18.40 11.46
N GLY A 708 -2.08 17.35 11.65
CA GLY A 708 -1.27 17.12 12.85
C GLY A 708 0.13 17.76 12.84
N VAL A 709 0.53 18.47 11.78
CA VAL A 709 1.85 19.13 11.72
C VAL A 709 1.83 20.40 12.58
N THR A 710 2.75 20.47 13.56
CA THR A 710 2.78 21.53 14.57
C THR A 710 3.95 22.50 14.44
N SER A 711 5.02 22.15 13.72
CA SER A 711 6.18 23.03 13.51
C SER A 711 6.91 22.70 12.22
N ILE A 712 7.36 23.71 11.51
CA ILE A 712 8.17 23.63 10.28
C ILE A 712 9.33 24.61 10.42
N GLY A 713 10.56 24.13 10.25
CA GLY A 713 11.75 24.96 10.30
C GLY A 713 12.00 25.75 9.01
N ASP A 714 12.63 26.89 9.14
CA ASP A 714 12.87 27.88 8.06
C ASP A 714 13.58 27.28 6.82
N SER A 715 14.42 26.29 7.00
CA SER A 715 15.25 25.69 5.94
C SER A 715 14.77 24.32 5.45
N ALA A 716 13.58 23.85 5.91
CA ALA A 716 13.12 22.50 5.69
C ALA A 716 13.05 22.12 4.19
N PHE A 717 12.73 23.04 3.30
CA PHE A 717 12.49 22.80 1.87
C PHE A 717 13.47 23.54 0.94
N ILE A 718 14.66 23.90 1.44
CA ILE A 718 15.67 24.57 0.64
C ILE A 718 15.99 23.79 -0.64
N GLY A 719 15.90 24.45 -1.80
CA GLY A 719 16.30 23.89 -3.09
C GLY A 719 15.30 22.89 -3.71
N CYS A 720 14.06 22.82 -3.22
CA CYS A 720 12.97 22.07 -3.87
C CYS A 720 12.49 22.79 -5.13
N SER A 721 13.36 22.96 -6.14
CA SER A 721 13.10 23.77 -7.34
C SER A 721 11.98 23.25 -8.24
N GLY A 722 11.61 21.97 -8.08
CA GLY A 722 10.51 21.32 -8.80
C GLY A 722 9.12 21.74 -8.34
N LEU A 723 9.00 22.24 -7.10
CA LEU A 723 7.71 22.40 -6.40
C LEU A 723 6.75 23.33 -7.16
N THR A 724 5.51 22.84 -7.32
CA THR A 724 4.39 23.53 -7.99
C THR A 724 3.11 23.58 -7.14
N SER A 725 2.99 22.73 -6.15
CA SER A 725 1.77 22.62 -5.33
C SER A 725 2.12 22.52 -3.85
N ILE A 726 1.51 23.38 -3.06
CA ILE A 726 1.61 23.39 -1.61
C ILE A 726 0.20 23.40 -1.03
N THR A 727 -0.15 22.35 -0.29
CA THR A 727 -1.45 22.23 0.35
C THR A 727 -1.32 21.99 1.85
N VAL A 728 -2.28 22.47 2.61
CA VAL A 728 -2.41 22.18 4.03
C VAL A 728 -3.77 21.52 4.21
N ALA A 729 -3.80 20.38 4.88
CA ALA A 729 -5.01 19.62 5.14
C ALA A 729 -5.96 20.38 6.06
N ASP A 730 -7.26 20.18 5.86
CA ASP A 730 -8.30 20.74 6.73
C ASP A 730 -8.06 20.33 8.19
N GLY A 731 -8.33 21.27 9.11
CA GLY A 731 -8.14 21.06 10.54
C GLY A 731 -6.73 21.34 11.07
N ASN A 732 -5.75 21.72 10.25
CA ASN A 732 -4.49 22.23 10.76
C ASN A 732 -4.70 23.63 11.38
N THR A 733 -4.39 23.77 12.68
CA THR A 733 -4.58 25.02 13.43
C THR A 733 -3.37 25.95 13.35
N LYS A 734 -2.21 25.42 12.98
CA LYS A 734 -0.94 26.15 12.97
C LYS A 734 -0.64 26.76 11.61
N TYR A 735 -0.96 26.05 10.55
CA TYR A 735 -0.66 26.41 9.16
C TYR A 735 -1.90 26.39 8.28
N HIS A 736 -1.88 27.19 7.23
CA HIS A 736 -2.83 27.10 6.11
C HIS A 736 -2.10 27.32 4.79
N SER A 737 -2.67 26.85 3.70
CA SER A 737 -2.15 27.14 2.35
C SER A 737 -3.06 28.13 1.64
N LYS A 738 -2.48 29.08 0.94
CA LYS A 738 -3.17 30.03 0.08
C LYS A 738 -2.30 30.37 -1.13
N ASP A 739 -2.89 30.30 -2.30
CA ASP A 739 -2.24 30.63 -3.57
C ASP A 739 -0.87 29.94 -3.75
N ASN A 740 -0.82 28.64 -3.39
CA ASN A 740 0.41 27.82 -3.34
C ASN A 740 1.50 28.36 -2.39
N CYS A 741 1.15 29.13 -1.40
CA CYS A 741 2.02 29.54 -0.30
C CYS A 741 1.65 28.81 0.98
N LEU A 742 2.62 28.32 1.74
CA LEU A 742 2.46 27.83 3.10
C LEU A 742 2.60 29.02 4.08
N ILE A 743 1.60 29.23 4.88
CA ILE A 743 1.53 30.38 5.79
C ILE A 743 1.31 29.87 7.21
N GLU A 744 2.09 30.37 8.16
CA GLU A 744 1.82 30.18 9.58
C GLU A 744 0.69 31.14 9.97
N THR A 745 -0.38 30.57 10.51
CA THR A 745 -1.66 31.28 10.68
C THR A 745 -1.59 32.44 11.68
N GLU A 746 -0.93 32.20 12.83
CA GLU A 746 -0.86 33.18 13.93
C GLU A 746 0.07 34.36 13.58
N SER A 747 1.29 34.07 13.15
CA SER A 747 2.29 35.09 12.81
C SER A 747 2.05 35.74 11.44
N LYS A 748 1.17 35.13 10.61
CA LYS A 748 0.99 35.51 9.21
C LYS A 748 2.30 35.51 8.40
N THR A 749 3.20 34.58 8.75
CA THR A 749 4.49 34.43 8.09
C THR A 749 4.38 33.42 6.94
N LEU A 750 4.74 33.82 5.74
CA LEU A 750 4.89 32.92 4.60
C LEU A 750 6.16 32.08 4.80
N ILE A 751 5.99 30.79 5.08
CA ILE A 751 7.08 29.86 5.42
C ILE A 751 7.71 29.25 4.15
N LEU A 752 6.87 28.92 3.14
CA LEU A 752 7.30 28.28 1.91
C LEU A 752 6.49 28.77 0.73
N GLY A 753 7.15 29.13 -0.34
CA GLY A 753 6.56 29.31 -1.66
C GLY A 753 7.17 28.37 -2.70
N CYS A 754 6.60 28.35 -3.89
CA CYS A 754 7.05 27.53 -5.01
C CYS A 754 7.02 28.33 -6.32
N LYS A 755 7.41 27.70 -7.43
CA LYS A 755 7.45 28.37 -8.74
C LYS A 755 6.10 28.86 -9.28
N THR A 756 4.98 28.35 -8.73
CA THR A 756 3.60 28.73 -9.09
C THR A 756 2.91 29.60 -8.03
N SER A 757 3.59 29.89 -6.91
CA SER A 757 3.02 30.69 -5.83
C SER A 757 2.73 32.12 -6.26
N VAL A 758 1.59 32.62 -5.76
CA VAL A 758 1.26 34.04 -5.77
C VAL A 758 1.19 34.51 -4.33
N ILE A 759 2.05 35.43 -3.92
CA ILE A 759 2.05 35.93 -2.53
C ILE A 759 0.71 36.63 -2.28
N PRO A 760 -0.10 36.20 -1.29
CA PRO A 760 -1.36 36.86 -0.96
C PRO A 760 -1.18 38.33 -0.57
N THR A 761 -1.99 39.21 -1.14
CA THR A 761 -1.93 40.68 -0.89
C THR A 761 -3.08 41.17 -0.01
N ASP A 762 -3.95 40.30 0.44
CA ASP A 762 -5.15 40.58 1.24
C ASP A 762 -4.90 40.77 2.75
N GLY A 763 -3.63 40.82 3.16
CA GLY A 763 -3.24 40.93 4.57
C GLY A 763 -3.14 39.62 5.33
N SER A 764 -3.30 38.48 4.66
CA SER A 764 -3.02 37.15 5.24
C SER A 764 -1.51 36.89 5.39
N VAL A 765 -0.65 37.65 4.71
CA VAL A 765 0.81 37.61 4.83
C VAL A 765 1.30 38.99 5.32
N THR A 766 2.00 39.00 6.46
CA THR A 766 2.67 40.19 7.03
C THR A 766 4.18 40.02 7.10
N SER A 767 4.70 38.84 6.95
CA SER A 767 6.13 38.49 6.94
C SER A 767 6.42 37.43 5.89
N ILE A 768 7.55 37.49 5.23
CA ILE A 768 8.11 36.45 4.39
C ILE A 768 9.27 35.85 5.14
N GLY A 769 9.25 34.52 5.40
CA GLY A 769 10.24 33.80 6.18
C GLY A 769 11.61 33.67 5.50
N ASN A 770 12.62 33.26 6.26
CA ASN A 770 13.92 32.92 5.72
C ASN A 770 13.81 31.80 4.70
N TYR A 771 14.54 31.91 3.57
CA TYR A 771 14.58 30.91 2.49
C TYR A 771 13.22 30.59 1.86
N ALA A 772 12.17 31.37 2.09
CA ALA A 772 10.79 31.02 1.72
C ALA A 772 10.63 30.66 0.22
N PHE A 773 11.35 31.27 -0.70
CA PHE A 773 11.37 30.99 -2.15
C PHE A 773 12.75 30.51 -2.64
N TYR A 774 13.63 30.05 -1.76
CA TYR A 774 14.99 29.68 -2.13
C TYR A 774 15.01 28.60 -3.22
N GLY A 775 15.65 28.90 -4.36
CA GLY A 775 15.78 28.01 -5.49
C GLY A 775 14.53 27.92 -6.39
N CYS A 776 13.50 28.76 -6.17
CA CYS A 776 12.30 28.79 -7.03
C CYS A 776 12.62 29.41 -8.40
N SER A 777 13.45 28.73 -9.19
CA SER A 777 13.94 29.22 -10.48
C SER A 777 12.86 29.45 -11.53
N GLY A 778 11.68 28.84 -11.38
CA GLY A 778 10.51 29.00 -12.23
C GLY A 778 9.58 30.16 -11.83
N LEU A 779 9.81 30.81 -10.69
CA LEU A 779 9.01 31.95 -10.25
C LEU A 779 9.26 33.15 -11.17
N THR A 780 8.21 33.64 -11.84
CA THR A 780 8.34 34.70 -12.87
C THR A 780 8.00 36.09 -12.38
N SER A 781 7.16 36.23 -11.37
CA SER A 781 6.75 37.49 -10.79
C SER A 781 6.56 37.41 -9.29
N VAL A 782 6.82 38.51 -8.61
CA VAL A 782 6.56 38.67 -7.16
C VAL A 782 5.83 39.99 -6.93
N THR A 783 4.72 39.91 -6.18
CA THR A 783 4.01 41.09 -5.67
C THR A 783 4.08 41.08 -4.14
N ILE A 784 4.70 42.05 -3.55
CA ILE A 784 4.76 42.25 -2.08
C ILE A 784 3.52 43.00 -1.62
N GLY A 785 2.68 42.36 -0.80
CA GLY A 785 1.44 42.97 -0.30
C GLY A 785 1.68 44.20 0.59
N SER A 786 0.67 45.06 0.71
CA SER A 786 0.73 46.27 1.54
C SER A 786 1.00 45.99 3.02
N GLY A 787 0.60 44.84 3.53
CA GLY A 787 0.78 44.38 4.91
C GLY A 787 2.16 43.79 5.22
N VAL A 788 3.01 43.52 4.22
CA VAL A 788 4.31 42.85 4.43
C VAL A 788 5.29 43.86 5.06
N MET A 789 5.73 43.53 6.29
CA MET A 789 6.64 44.39 7.08
C MET A 789 8.04 43.83 7.24
N SER A 790 8.26 42.53 6.88
CA SER A 790 9.58 41.90 6.95
C SER A 790 9.77 40.87 5.83
N ILE A 791 10.98 40.79 5.33
CA ILE A 791 11.45 39.78 4.36
C ILE A 791 12.69 39.15 4.95
N GLY A 792 12.62 37.83 5.16
CA GLY A 792 13.68 37.05 5.79
C GLY A 792 14.94 36.92 4.93
N ASN A 793 15.99 36.47 5.60
CA ASN A 793 17.29 36.26 4.94
C ASN A 793 17.17 35.26 3.79
N SER A 794 17.79 35.54 2.66
CA SER A 794 17.87 34.64 1.53
C SER A 794 16.53 34.18 0.94
N ALA A 795 15.44 34.94 1.23
CA ALA A 795 14.08 34.54 0.89
C ALA A 795 13.90 34.25 -0.63
N PHE A 796 14.57 34.96 -1.51
CA PHE A 796 14.43 34.86 -2.98
C PHE A 796 15.71 34.43 -3.69
N ILE A 797 16.71 33.90 -2.98
CA ILE A 797 17.93 33.41 -3.60
C ILE A 797 17.60 32.31 -4.61
N GLY A 798 18.17 32.38 -5.83
CA GLY A 798 17.97 31.38 -6.86
C GLY A 798 16.64 31.50 -7.62
N CYS A 799 15.88 32.58 -7.44
CA CYS A 799 14.67 32.85 -8.24
C CYS A 799 15.03 33.42 -9.62
N ASN A 800 15.83 32.68 -10.38
CA ASN A 800 16.43 33.14 -11.65
C ASN A 800 15.44 33.42 -12.78
N GLY A 801 14.19 32.90 -12.60
CA GLY A 801 13.06 33.11 -13.52
C GLY A 801 12.43 34.48 -13.43
N LEU A 802 12.66 35.23 -12.34
CA LEU A 802 11.98 36.51 -12.09
C LEU A 802 12.19 37.52 -13.21
N THR A 803 11.07 38.12 -13.62
CA THR A 803 10.99 39.19 -14.63
C THR A 803 10.20 40.39 -14.13
N SER A 804 9.42 40.26 -13.05
CA SER A 804 8.59 41.32 -12.50
C SER A 804 8.63 41.32 -10.98
N ILE A 805 8.89 42.46 -10.39
CA ILE A 805 8.86 42.70 -8.96
C ILE A 805 8.02 43.94 -8.71
N THR A 806 6.92 43.77 -7.94
CA THR A 806 6.00 44.82 -7.58
C THR A 806 5.73 44.86 -6.10
N VAL A 807 5.42 46.00 -5.57
CA VAL A 807 4.94 46.23 -4.20
C VAL A 807 3.58 46.91 -4.28
N ALA A 808 2.60 46.36 -3.55
CA ALA A 808 1.24 46.91 -3.50
C ALA A 808 1.23 48.29 -2.88
N ASP A 809 0.32 49.15 -3.36
CA ASP A 809 0.09 50.48 -2.82
C ASP A 809 -0.21 50.41 -1.32
N GLY A 810 0.36 51.36 -0.55
CA GLY A 810 0.16 51.46 0.89
C GLY A 810 1.17 50.67 1.73
N ASN A 811 2.10 49.91 1.13
CA ASN A 811 3.19 49.33 1.90
C ASN A 811 4.12 50.46 2.40
N THR A 812 4.35 50.51 3.72
CA THR A 812 5.18 51.57 4.33
C THR A 812 6.64 51.15 4.48
N LYS A 813 6.94 49.86 4.41
CA LYS A 813 8.28 49.32 4.63
C LYS A 813 9.05 49.16 3.32
N TYR A 814 8.36 48.76 2.24
CA TYR A 814 8.94 48.47 0.94
C TYR A 814 8.23 49.22 -0.16
N HIS A 815 8.97 49.49 -1.23
CA HIS A 815 8.41 49.96 -2.51
C HIS A 815 9.14 49.25 -3.67
N SER A 816 8.49 49.21 -4.81
CA SER A 816 9.15 48.72 -6.03
C SER A 816 9.38 49.85 -7.01
N LYS A 817 10.53 49.85 -7.66
CA LYS A 817 10.87 50.74 -8.75
C LYS A 817 11.76 50.05 -9.77
N ASP A 818 11.39 50.18 -11.04
CA ASP A 818 12.13 49.58 -12.16
C ASP A 818 12.46 48.09 -11.97
N ASN A 819 11.48 47.28 -11.48
CA ASN A 819 11.61 45.87 -11.10
C ASN A 819 12.67 45.63 -9.99
N CYS A 820 12.95 46.57 -9.16
CA CYS A 820 13.76 46.44 -7.94
C CYS A 820 12.83 46.51 -6.71
N LEU A 821 13.00 45.64 -5.75
CA LEU A 821 12.43 45.73 -4.43
C LEU A 821 13.36 46.52 -3.52
N ILE A 822 12.87 47.60 -2.97
CA ILE A 822 13.64 48.55 -2.16
C ILE A 822 13.02 48.70 -0.78
N GLU A 823 13.83 48.58 0.26
CA GLU A 823 13.41 48.96 1.60
C GLU A 823 13.41 50.51 1.72
N THR A 824 12.25 51.06 2.05
CA THR A 824 11.99 52.50 1.90
C THR A 824 12.87 53.37 2.81
N GLU A 825 13.03 52.97 4.07
CA GLU A 825 13.76 53.75 5.10
C GLU A 825 15.26 53.72 4.86
N SER A 826 15.85 52.50 4.69
CA SER A 826 17.30 52.33 4.46
C SER A 826 17.71 52.62 3.03
N LYS A 827 16.75 52.74 2.09
CA LYS A 827 17.02 52.83 0.63
C LYS A 827 17.89 51.68 0.12
N THR A 828 17.75 50.50 0.74
CA THR A 828 18.48 49.30 0.36
C THR A 828 17.72 48.51 -0.69
N LEU A 829 18.34 48.20 -1.82
CA LEU A 829 17.80 47.30 -2.82
C LEU A 829 17.90 45.87 -2.28
N ILE A 830 16.75 45.27 -1.95
CA ILE A 830 16.67 43.97 -1.32
C ILE A 830 16.67 42.83 -2.35
N LEU A 831 15.95 43.04 -3.49
CA LEU A 831 15.80 42.02 -4.54
C LEU A 831 15.75 42.69 -5.91
N GLY A 832 16.53 42.16 -6.86
CA GLY A 832 16.42 42.47 -8.25
C GLY A 832 16.21 41.22 -9.09
N CYS A 833 15.93 41.40 -10.36
CA CYS A 833 15.73 40.35 -11.33
C CYS A 833 16.43 40.64 -12.67
N LYS A 834 16.31 39.73 -13.62
CA LYS A 834 16.98 39.88 -14.93
C LYS A 834 16.54 41.09 -15.77
N THR A 835 15.37 41.65 -15.44
CA THR A 835 14.81 42.84 -16.11
C THR A 835 14.94 44.13 -15.27
N SER A 836 15.52 44.03 -14.07
CA SER A 836 15.67 45.19 -13.18
C SER A 836 16.62 46.24 -13.76
N VAL A 837 16.25 47.50 -13.57
CA VAL A 837 17.13 48.64 -13.80
C VAL A 837 17.32 49.32 -12.45
N ILE A 838 18.55 49.36 -11.93
CA ILE A 838 18.81 49.97 -10.63
C ILE A 838 18.50 51.46 -10.71
N PRO A 839 17.57 52.00 -9.91
CA PRO A 839 17.23 53.41 -9.93
C PRO A 839 18.44 54.31 -9.64
N THR A 840 18.63 55.37 -10.46
CA THR A 840 19.76 56.32 -10.34
C THR A 840 19.36 57.68 -9.72
N ASP A 841 18.12 57.81 -9.29
CA ASP A 841 17.52 59.05 -8.76
C ASP A 841 17.72 59.25 -7.25
N GLY A 842 18.54 58.42 -6.62
CA GLY A 842 18.79 58.46 -5.17
C GLY A 842 17.76 57.71 -4.30
N SER A 843 16.84 56.95 -4.92
CA SER A 843 15.95 56.02 -4.19
C SER A 843 16.70 54.79 -3.70
N VAL A 844 17.89 54.50 -4.25
CA VAL A 844 18.79 53.40 -3.80
C VAL A 844 20.11 53.99 -3.33
N THR A 845 20.49 53.71 -2.10
CA THR A 845 21.77 54.08 -1.50
C THR A 845 22.67 52.87 -1.17
N SER A 846 22.10 51.68 -1.14
CA SER A 846 22.82 50.43 -0.89
C SER A 846 22.23 49.28 -1.72
N ILE A 847 23.07 48.40 -2.25
CA ILE A 847 22.67 47.13 -2.84
C ILE A 847 22.82 46.06 -1.75
N GLY A 848 21.73 45.40 -1.35
CA GLY A 848 21.68 44.45 -0.26
C GLY A 848 22.43 43.14 -0.57
N ASN A 849 22.61 42.34 0.48
CA ASN A 849 23.20 41.02 0.32
C ASN A 849 22.29 40.14 -0.56
N TYR A 850 22.91 39.37 -1.47
CA TYR A 850 22.22 38.44 -2.38
C TYR A 850 21.24 39.09 -3.38
N ALA A 851 21.20 40.42 -3.49
CA ALA A 851 20.16 41.17 -4.20
C ALA A 851 19.90 40.69 -5.63
N PHE A 852 20.93 40.28 -6.38
CA PHE A 852 20.86 39.73 -7.75
C PHE A 852 21.49 38.34 -7.87
N GLN A 853 21.65 37.62 -6.74
CA GLN A 853 22.34 36.33 -6.80
C GLN A 853 21.65 35.36 -7.77
N GLY A 854 22.43 34.78 -8.69
CA GLY A 854 21.96 33.85 -9.69
C GLY A 854 21.13 34.48 -10.83
N CYS A 855 21.06 35.78 -10.95
CA CYS A 855 20.38 36.45 -12.09
C CYS A 855 21.16 36.26 -13.39
N THR A 856 21.14 35.01 -13.90
CA THR A 856 21.93 34.63 -15.11
C THR A 856 21.55 35.40 -16.39
N GLY A 857 20.31 35.90 -16.45
CA GLY A 857 19.79 36.70 -17.55
C GLY A 857 20.10 38.21 -17.45
N LEU A 858 20.74 38.69 -16.38
CA LEU A 858 21.12 40.07 -16.19
C LEU A 858 22.37 40.35 -17.03
N THR A 859 22.27 41.21 -18.03
CA THR A 859 23.34 41.45 -19.00
C THR A 859 24.18 42.71 -18.74
N SER A 860 23.56 43.74 -18.22
CA SER A 860 24.24 45.00 -17.88
C SER A 860 23.61 45.68 -16.66
N VAL A 861 24.45 46.36 -15.87
CA VAL A 861 24.01 47.07 -14.68
C VAL A 861 24.68 48.44 -14.64
N LYS A 862 23.87 49.49 -14.44
CA LYS A 862 24.34 50.82 -14.12
C LYS A 862 23.96 51.15 -12.69
N ILE A 863 24.93 51.35 -11.82
CA ILE A 863 24.74 51.76 -10.42
C ILE A 863 24.73 53.28 -10.34
N GLY A 864 23.72 53.84 -9.66
CA GLY A 864 23.57 55.29 -9.47
C GLY A 864 24.60 55.87 -8.51
N ASN A 865 24.95 57.16 -8.70
CA ASN A 865 25.92 57.89 -7.89
C ASN A 865 25.51 58.05 -6.40
N GLY A 866 24.27 57.68 -6.01
CA GLY A 866 23.84 57.66 -4.62
C GLY A 866 24.22 56.39 -3.86
N VAL A 867 24.63 55.31 -4.57
CA VAL A 867 24.96 54.01 -3.94
C VAL A 867 26.34 54.08 -3.31
N THR A 868 26.42 53.75 -2.03
CA THR A 868 27.64 53.74 -1.24
C THR A 868 28.22 52.34 -0.96
N SER A 869 27.38 51.28 -1.08
CA SER A 869 27.80 49.91 -0.77
C SER A 869 27.15 48.88 -1.68
N ILE A 870 27.89 47.81 -1.98
CA ILE A 870 27.49 46.60 -2.66
C ILE A 870 27.63 45.47 -1.64
N GLY A 871 26.53 44.77 -1.29
CA GLY A 871 26.48 43.75 -0.27
C GLY A 871 27.18 42.43 -0.65
N ASN A 872 27.24 41.52 0.33
CA ASN A 872 27.80 40.19 0.13
C ASN A 872 26.95 39.41 -0.90
N PHE A 873 27.64 38.71 -1.82
CA PHE A 873 26.98 37.90 -2.86
C PHE A 873 26.02 38.69 -3.77
N ALA A 874 26.07 40.00 -3.79
CA ALA A 874 25.04 40.83 -4.44
C ALA A 874 24.82 40.45 -5.92
N PHE A 875 25.84 40.10 -6.66
CA PHE A 875 25.79 39.65 -8.06
C PHE A 875 26.43 38.27 -8.27
N ASN A 876 26.57 37.48 -7.21
CA ASN A 876 27.13 36.14 -7.29
C ASN A 876 26.39 35.29 -8.32
N GLY A 877 27.10 34.62 -9.24
CA GLY A 877 26.48 33.76 -10.24
C GLY A 877 25.71 34.52 -11.35
N CYS A 878 25.85 35.81 -11.50
CA CYS A 878 25.30 36.57 -12.64
C CYS A 878 26.10 36.27 -13.90
N THR A 879 25.99 35.04 -14.40
CA THR A 879 26.82 34.53 -15.52
C THR A 879 26.64 35.29 -16.84
N GLY A 880 25.47 35.93 -17.02
CA GLY A 880 25.15 36.74 -18.19
C GLY A 880 25.67 38.18 -18.13
N LEU A 881 26.16 38.63 -16.96
CA LEU A 881 26.57 40.03 -16.75
C LEU A 881 27.85 40.32 -17.51
N THR A 882 27.76 41.12 -18.57
CA THR A 882 28.89 41.51 -19.43
C THR A 882 29.52 42.83 -19.02
N ASN A 883 28.72 43.73 -18.45
CA ASN A 883 29.14 45.07 -18.08
C ASN A 883 28.44 45.59 -16.83
N ILE A 884 29.21 46.18 -15.92
CA ILE A 884 28.71 46.89 -14.76
C ILE A 884 29.49 48.18 -14.54
N THR A 885 28.77 49.30 -14.28
CA THR A 885 29.39 50.57 -13.93
C THR A 885 29.21 50.85 -12.45
N ILE A 886 30.31 50.83 -11.71
CA ILE A 886 30.38 51.17 -10.28
C ILE A 886 30.75 52.62 -10.12
N PRO A 887 29.91 53.48 -9.50
CA PRO A 887 30.22 54.91 -9.36
C PRO A 887 31.23 55.16 -8.21
N ASN A 888 31.87 56.35 -8.23
CA ASN A 888 32.85 56.73 -7.23
C ASN A 888 32.28 56.90 -5.81
N SER A 889 30.95 56.90 -5.68
CA SER A 889 30.31 56.93 -4.37
C SER A 889 30.40 55.58 -3.62
N VAL A 890 30.69 54.46 -4.30
CA VAL A 890 30.80 53.15 -3.67
C VAL A 890 32.12 53.06 -2.92
N THR A 891 32.01 52.80 -1.61
CA THR A 891 33.14 52.65 -0.67
C THR A 891 33.36 51.21 -0.22
N SER A 892 32.39 50.32 -0.43
CA SER A 892 32.51 48.89 -0.05
C SER A 892 31.93 47.97 -1.12
N ILE A 893 32.64 46.88 -1.41
CA ILE A 893 32.22 45.75 -2.25
C ILE A 893 32.34 44.51 -1.38
N GLY A 894 31.21 43.83 -1.11
CA GLY A 894 31.15 42.76 -0.15
C GLY A 894 31.80 41.45 -0.57
N TYR A 895 31.86 40.52 0.38
CA TYR A 895 32.31 39.13 0.22
C TYR A 895 31.59 38.46 -0.94
N ARG A 896 32.34 37.88 -1.89
CA ARG A 896 31.81 37.16 -3.06
C ARG A 896 30.85 37.97 -3.94
N ALA A 897 30.93 39.28 -3.92
CA ALA A 897 29.93 40.15 -4.55
C ALA A 897 29.72 39.86 -6.05
N PHE A 898 30.77 39.48 -6.79
CA PHE A 898 30.77 39.16 -8.22
C PHE A 898 31.31 37.78 -8.52
N GLU A 899 31.35 36.87 -7.52
CA GLU A 899 31.85 35.52 -7.74
C GLU A 899 31.05 34.82 -8.85
N GLY A 900 31.72 34.19 -9.80
CA GLY A 900 31.10 33.46 -10.89
C GLY A 900 30.42 34.31 -11.97
N CYS A 901 30.71 35.61 -12.05
CA CYS A 901 30.31 36.48 -13.18
C CYS A 901 31.15 36.16 -14.42
N THR A 902 30.90 34.99 -15.03
CA THR A 902 31.77 34.43 -16.09
C THR A 902 31.80 35.24 -17.38
N SER A 903 30.79 36.05 -17.69
CA SER A 903 30.74 36.91 -18.87
C SER A 903 31.24 38.33 -18.62
N LEU A 904 31.56 38.70 -17.38
CA LEU A 904 32.04 40.02 -17.04
C LEU A 904 33.44 40.26 -17.67
N THR A 905 33.56 41.27 -18.53
CA THR A 905 34.78 41.49 -19.30
C THR A 905 35.67 42.57 -18.70
N ILE A 906 35.07 43.62 -18.17
CA ILE A 906 35.80 44.79 -17.62
C ILE A 906 35.08 45.23 -16.34
N ILE A 907 35.87 45.61 -15.34
CA ILE A 907 35.36 46.25 -14.13
C ILE A 907 36.29 47.38 -13.66
N THR A 908 35.68 48.45 -13.15
CA THR A 908 36.41 49.52 -12.46
C THR A 908 36.00 49.54 -10.98
N ILE A 909 36.94 49.37 -10.08
CA ILE A 909 36.83 49.52 -8.65
C ILE A 909 37.21 50.95 -8.30
N PRO A 910 36.27 51.76 -7.75
CA PRO A 910 36.51 53.18 -7.53
C PRO A 910 37.53 53.47 -6.40
N ASP A 911 38.07 54.70 -6.41
CA ASP A 911 39.06 55.14 -5.41
C ASP A 911 38.55 55.14 -3.96
N GLY A 912 37.24 55.21 -3.74
CA GLY A 912 36.62 55.11 -2.42
C GLY A 912 36.66 53.75 -1.77
N VAL A 913 36.92 52.68 -2.55
CA VAL A 913 36.99 51.31 -2.04
C VAL A 913 38.35 51.04 -1.40
N THR A 914 38.37 50.65 -0.13
CA THR A 914 39.59 50.38 0.63
C THR A 914 40.01 48.92 0.64
N SER A 915 39.06 48.00 0.49
CA SER A 915 39.27 46.55 0.50
C SER A 915 38.53 45.87 -0.64
N ILE A 916 39.18 44.95 -1.35
CA ILE A 916 38.60 43.99 -2.25
C ILE A 916 38.44 42.72 -1.44
N GLU A 917 37.18 42.43 -1.04
CA GLU A 917 36.83 41.36 -0.09
C GLU A 917 37.12 39.96 -0.64
N GLU A 918 37.10 38.96 0.28
CA GLU A 918 37.37 37.57 -0.06
C GLU A 918 36.46 37.10 -1.18
N SER A 919 37.07 36.42 -2.18
CA SER A 919 36.38 35.85 -3.34
C SER A 919 35.53 36.86 -4.15
N ALA A 920 35.71 38.17 -4.00
CA ALA A 920 34.83 39.15 -4.61
C ALA A 920 34.67 38.96 -6.13
N PHE A 921 35.69 38.51 -6.87
CA PHE A 921 35.70 38.23 -8.32
C PHE A 921 36.15 36.80 -8.62
N ASN A 922 36.03 35.89 -7.66
CA ASN A 922 36.40 34.49 -7.86
C ASN A 922 35.61 33.88 -9.04
N GLY A 923 36.31 33.19 -9.95
CA GLY A 923 35.69 32.53 -11.09
C GLY A 923 35.14 33.45 -12.18
N CYS A 924 35.50 34.74 -12.19
CA CYS A 924 35.18 35.65 -13.29
C CYS A 924 36.06 35.35 -14.51
N THR A 925 35.80 34.22 -15.17
CA THR A 925 36.66 33.69 -16.24
C THR A 925 36.76 34.59 -17.50
N GLY A 926 35.69 35.38 -17.76
CA GLY A 926 35.66 36.34 -18.89
C GLY A 926 36.33 37.66 -18.61
N LEU A 927 36.75 37.90 -17.37
CA LEU A 927 37.30 39.19 -16.96
C LEU A 927 38.69 39.40 -17.59
N THR A 928 38.79 40.35 -18.49
CA THR A 928 40.05 40.67 -19.20
C THR A 928 40.81 41.84 -18.59
N ASN A 929 40.10 42.84 -18.11
CA ASN A 929 40.69 44.06 -17.56
C ASN A 929 40.00 44.48 -16.25
N VAL A 930 40.80 44.83 -15.27
CA VAL A 930 40.36 45.39 -14.00
C VAL A 930 41.06 46.73 -13.78
N THR A 931 40.29 47.77 -13.49
CA THR A 931 40.86 49.02 -12.98
C THR A 931 40.65 49.08 -11.47
N ILE A 932 41.68 49.24 -10.69
CA ILE A 932 41.67 49.34 -9.24
C ILE A 932 42.03 50.76 -8.82
N GLY A 933 41.14 51.39 -8.04
CA GLY A 933 41.31 52.72 -7.48
C GLY A 933 42.49 52.79 -6.54
N SER A 934 43.07 53.99 -6.43
CA SER A 934 44.23 54.25 -5.58
C SER A 934 43.97 54.12 -4.07
N GLY A 935 42.70 54.11 -3.63
CA GLY A 935 42.32 53.92 -2.25
C GLY A 935 42.39 52.50 -1.73
N VAL A 936 42.59 51.50 -2.61
CA VAL A 936 42.62 50.09 -2.19
C VAL A 936 43.89 49.78 -1.42
N THR A 937 43.76 49.34 -0.20
CA THR A 937 44.87 48.98 0.72
C THR A 937 44.92 47.48 1.02
N SER A 938 43.84 46.72 0.69
CA SER A 938 43.77 45.30 0.91
C SER A 938 43.09 44.57 -0.25
N ILE A 939 43.65 43.43 -0.67
CA ILE A 939 43.07 42.45 -1.57
C ILE A 939 43.03 41.14 -0.77
N VAL A 940 41.80 40.67 -0.40
CA VAL A 940 41.62 39.54 0.51
C VAL A 940 41.81 38.20 -0.21
N ASN A 941 41.70 37.07 0.51
CA ASN A 941 41.91 35.73 -0.03
C ASN A 941 41.00 35.45 -1.23
N TYR A 942 41.51 34.76 -2.25
CA TYR A 942 40.76 34.34 -3.44
C TYR A 942 40.12 35.46 -4.25
N ALA A 943 40.41 36.72 -4.01
CA ALA A 943 39.71 37.85 -4.61
C ALA A 943 39.56 37.75 -6.13
N PHE A 944 40.60 37.34 -6.86
CA PHE A 944 40.65 37.11 -8.33
C PHE A 944 40.98 35.63 -8.67
N TYR A 945 40.73 34.71 -7.75
CA TYR A 945 40.96 33.29 -7.97
C TYR A 945 40.22 32.83 -9.24
N GLY A 946 40.85 32.11 -10.14
CA GLY A 946 40.21 31.59 -11.33
C GLY A 946 39.80 32.60 -12.40
N CYS A 947 40.30 33.84 -12.33
CA CYS A 947 40.10 34.82 -13.39
C CYS A 947 41.03 34.51 -14.59
N THR A 948 40.76 33.40 -15.28
CA THR A 948 41.62 32.86 -16.35
C THR A 948 41.70 33.73 -17.61
N GLY A 949 40.78 34.66 -17.78
CA GLY A 949 40.79 35.64 -18.90
C GLY A 949 41.61 36.91 -18.65
N LEU A 950 42.11 37.11 -17.43
CA LEU A 950 42.66 38.40 -17.02
C LEU A 950 44.00 38.68 -17.69
N THR A 951 44.08 39.75 -18.44
CA THR A 951 45.25 40.20 -19.19
C THR A 951 45.93 41.43 -18.58
N SER A 952 45.15 42.28 -17.89
CA SER A 952 45.68 43.53 -17.32
C SER A 952 44.92 43.95 -16.05
N ILE A 953 45.68 44.36 -15.06
CA ILE A 953 45.18 45.09 -13.87
C ILE A 953 45.74 46.52 -13.97
N LYS A 954 44.92 47.52 -14.18
CA LYS A 954 45.29 48.94 -14.10
C LYS A 954 45.09 49.40 -12.64
N PHE A 955 46.14 49.87 -12.00
CA PHE A 955 46.06 50.46 -10.67
C PHE A 955 46.25 51.98 -10.77
N ASN A 956 45.34 52.78 -10.24
CA ASN A 956 45.34 54.23 -10.29
C ASN A 956 46.38 54.91 -9.37
N GLY A 957 47.26 54.15 -8.73
CA GLY A 957 48.34 54.58 -7.89
C GLY A 957 49.73 54.21 -8.46
N THR A 958 50.76 54.43 -7.66
CA THR A 958 52.17 54.11 -8.03
C THR A 958 52.48 52.64 -7.74
N ILE A 959 53.58 52.16 -8.29
CA ILE A 959 54.15 50.83 -8.01
C ILE A 959 54.40 50.64 -6.49
N ALA A 960 54.91 51.70 -5.85
CA ALA A 960 55.15 51.69 -4.39
C ALA A 960 53.84 51.50 -3.61
N GLN A 961 52.77 52.18 -3.99
CA GLN A 961 51.43 51.97 -3.36
C GLN A 961 50.87 50.61 -3.67
N TRP A 962 51.01 50.07 -4.88
CA TRP A 962 50.60 48.72 -5.22
C TRP A 962 51.30 47.64 -4.35
N ASN A 963 52.63 47.81 -4.15
CA ASN A 963 53.44 46.92 -3.34
C ASN A 963 53.08 47.00 -1.83
N ALA A 964 52.53 48.12 -1.41
CA ALA A 964 52.06 48.31 -0.02
C ALA A 964 50.65 47.68 0.25
N ILE A 965 49.91 47.31 -0.80
CA ILE A 965 48.60 46.62 -0.64
C ILE A 965 48.82 45.29 0.04
N SER A 966 48.07 45.02 1.13
CA SER A 966 48.01 43.72 1.74
C SER A 966 47.32 42.73 0.81
N LYS A 967 47.96 41.61 0.52
CA LYS A 967 47.45 40.60 -0.43
C LYS A 967 47.24 39.27 0.30
N GLY A 968 45.98 38.76 0.30
CA GLY A 968 45.57 37.51 0.93
C GLY A 968 46.04 36.27 0.18
N SER A 969 45.83 35.10 0.78
CA SER A 969 46.19 33.81 0.20
C SER A 969 45.43 33.54 -1.11
N TYR A 970 46.13 33.00 -2.10
CA TYR A 970 45.54 32.61 -3.39
C TYR A 970 44.76 33.71 -4.10
N TRP A 971 44.96 35.02 -3.77
CA TRP A 971 44.19 36.13 -4.35
C TRP A 971 44.20 36.17 -5.88
N LYS A 972 45.29 35.70 -6.55
CA LYS A 972 45.52 35.64 -7.99
C LYS A 972 45.71 34.22 -8.54
N TYR A 973 45.34 33.14 -7.81
CA TYR A 973 45.57 31.78 -8.27
C TYR A 973 44.78 31.49 -9.58
N ASN A 974 45.46 30.89 -10.56
CA ASN A 974 44.97 30.70 -11.94
C ASN A 974 44.74 31.98 -12.74
N VAL A 975 45.24 33.12 -12.32
CA VAL A 975 45.40 34.32 -13.19
C VAL A 975 46.58 34.05 -14.13
N PRO A 976 46.46 34.33 -15.45
CA PRO A 976 47.56 34.11 -16.41
C PRO A 976 48.83 34.84 -16.04
N ASN A 977 49.98 34.17 -16.13
CA ASN A 977 51.30 34.79 -15.90
C ASN A 977 51.62 35.94 -16.85
N ALA A 978 50.96 36.01 -18.00
CA ALA A 978 51.09 37.10 -18.97
C ALA A 978 50.35 38.39 -18.56
N CYS A 979 49.50 38.28 -17.46
CA CYS A 979 48.82 39.46 -16.93
C CYS A 979 49.83 40.46 -16.36
N ASN A 980 49.62 41.74 -16.61
CA ASN A 980 50.43 42.79 -16.07
C ASN A 980 49.64 43.72 -15.15
N VAL A 981 50.30 44.26 -14.15
CA VAL A 981 49.82 45.39 -13.34
C VAL A 981 50.43 46.69 -13.86
N VAL A 982 49.57 47.58 -14.37
CA VAL A 982 49.87 48.87 -14.92
C VAL A 982 49.56 49.91 -13.88
N CYS A 983 50.62 50.55 -13.34
CA CYS A 983 50.51 51.64 -12.36
C CYS A 983 50.81 52.98 -13.10
N THR A 984 50.60 54.07 -12.36
CA THR A 984 50.81 55.43 -12.95
C THR A 984 52.26 55.75 -13.31
N ASP A 985 53.22 55.08 -12.69
CA ASP A 985 54.69 55.26 -12.85
C ASP A 985 55.39 54.02 -13.48
N GLY A 986 54.65 53.04 -13.98
CA GLY A 986 55.24 51.90 -14.66
C GLY A 986 54.35 50.64 -14.66
N THR A 987 54.87 49.51 -15.18
CA THR A 987 54.20 48.24 -15.31
C THR A 987 55.05 47.14 -14.69
N ILE A 988 54.40 46.25 -13.93
CA ILE A 988 55.02 45.06 -13.31
C ILE A 988 54.29 43.79 -13.74
N PRO A 989 54.97 42.65 -13.95
CA PRO A 989 54.36 41.41 -14.21
C PRO A 989 53.53 40.94 -13.00
N ILE A 990 52.37 40.28 -13.21
CA ILE A 990 51.55 39.78 -12.13
C ILE A 990 52.28 38.73 -11.24
N SER A 991 53.27 38.03 -11.80
CA SER A 991 54.16 37.12 -11.06
C SER A 991 54.88 37.81 -9.89
N ASN A 992 55.23 39.08 -10.09
CA ASN A 992 55.99 39.91 -9.16
C ASN A 992 55.08 40.87 -8.34
N ALA A 993 53.78 40.76 -8.58
CA ALA A 993 52.78 41.69 -8.03
C ALA A 993 52.12 41.22 -6.72
#